data_4194ea12b7fed1a1e8dfc19903f8a752
#
_entry.id   4194ea12b7fed1a1e8dfc19903f8a752
#
_cell.length_a   1.000
_cell.length_b   1.000
_cell.length_c   1.000
_cell.angle_alpha   90.00
_cell.angle_beta   90.00
_cell.angle_gamma   90.00
#
_symmetry.space_group_name_H-M   'P 1'
#
loop_
_entity.id
_entity.type
_entity.pdbx_description
1 polymer ?
#
loop_
_entity_poly.entity_id
_entity_poly.type
_entity_poly.pdbx_seq_one_letter_code
_entity_poly.pdbx_strand_id
1 'polypeptide(L)'
;MYQVTKRDGTAAQFEIGKISAAITKAFEALEKQYHPSVIDMLALRVTADFEPKIRDSRIAVEDIQDSVEKVLSEAGYADVAKAYILYRKQREKVRNVNSTLLNYRELVDNYLQINDWRVKENSTVTYSVGGLILSNSGAITANYWLSEIYDQEVANAHRNAEIHIHDLSMLTGYCAGWSLKQLIQEGLGGIPGKITSSPASHLSTLCNQMVNFLGIMQNEWAGAQAFSSFDTYLAPFVKVDHLTQKEVKQCIQSFVYGVNTPSRWGTQAPFSNITLDWTVPKDLENLPAIVGGREMDFTYGDCKTEMDMVNKAFIEIMIEGDANGRGFQYPIPTYSITRDFDWSETENNKLLFEMTAKYGTPYFSNYINSDMEPSDVRSMCCRLRLDLRELRKKSGGFFGSGESTGSVGVVTINLPRIAYLAKDESDFYQRLDKLMDIAARSLKTKRTVITKLLEAGLYPYTKRYLGTFDNHFSTIGLIGMNEVGLNAGWLRADLTHKETQQFTKDVLNHMRERLSDYQEQYGDLYNLEATPAESTTYRFAKHDKEEFPDIITANENGTPYYTNSSHLPVGYTEDIFSALDVQDELQTLYTSGTVFHAFLGEKLPDWKAAAELVRKIAENYKLPYYTMSPTYSVCADHGYLSGEQHTCPICGKPAEVYSRITGYYRPVQNWNDGKTQEFKDRKVYDLTASHLRKAGRAGSQVTFSQEGAPQASGGESLLFTTRTCPNCRQAEALLQKAGVPYQKVVAEESPDLTTRSGVRQAPTLVVQGESITGLGPIKRFAEEHRAREVG
;
A
#
# COMPACT_ATOMS: atom_id res chain seq x y z
N MET A 1 -12.74 28.17 -38.38
CA MET A 1 -13.63 26.99 -38.23
C MET A 1 -12.97 26.12 -37.13
N TYR A 2 -13.64 25.83 -36.06
CA TYR A 2 -13.07 25.04 -34.96
C TYR A 2 -13.47 23.56 -35.09
N GLN A 3 -12.68 22.69 -34.45
CA GLN A 3 -12.87 21.25 -34.47
C GLN A 3 -13.42 20.78 -33.12
N VAL A 4 -14.19 19.71 -33.15
CA VAL A 4 -14.67 19.02 -31.94
C VAL A 4 -13.76 17.83 -31.68
N THR A 5 -13.13 17.80 -30.51
CA THR A 5 -12.43 16.65 -30.03
C THR A 5 -13.45 15.65 -29.45
N LYS A 6 -13.54 14.48 -30.11
CA LYS A 6 -14.38 13.39 -29.62
C LYS A 6 -13.76 12.71 -28.41
N ARG A 7 -14.54 11.89 -27.73
CA ARG A 7 -14.09 11.10 -26.56
C ARG A 7 -12.98 10.10 -26.83
N ASP A 8 -12.84 9.66 -28.07
CA ASP A 8 -11.77 8.77 -28.56
C ASP A 8 -10.51 9.54 -28.99
N GLY A 9 -10.45 10.84 -28.71
CA GLY A 9 -9.35 11.73 -29.11
C GLY A 9 -9.38 12.16 -30.58
N THR A 10 -10.26 11.63 -31.41
CA THR A 10 -10.35 12.04 -32.82
C THR A 10 -10.99 13.41 -32.98
N ALA A 11 -10.45 14.20 -33.90
CA ALA A 11 -11.00 15.50 -34.23
C ALA A 11 -12.03 15.40 -35.35
N ALA A 12 -13.15 16.10 -35.23
CA ALA A 12 -14.20 16.23 -36.27
C ALA A 12 -14.55 17.68 -36.47
N GLN A 13 -15.01 18.03 -37.66
CA GLN A 13 -15.50 19.36 -37.96
C GLN A 13 -16.74 19.67 -37.14
N PHE A 14 -16.87 20.87 -36.61
CA PHE A 14 -18.04 21.34 -35.91
C PHE A 14 -19.24 21.50 -36.88
N GLU A 15 -20.38 20.95 -36.48
CA GLU A 15 -21.63 21.04 -37.20
C GLU A 15 -22.77 21.36 -36.23
N ILE A 16 -23.35 22.57 -36.30
CA ILE A 16 -24.42 23.00 -35.42
C ILE A 16 -25.69 22.12 -35.56
N GLY A 17 -25.90 21.56 -36.75
CA GLY A 17 -27.03 20.66 -37.02
C GLY A 17 -27.02 19.40 -36.13
N LYS A 18 -25.88 18.99 -35.62
CA LYS A 18 -25.78 17.89 -34.65
C LYS A 18 -26.32 18.27 -33.27
N ILE A 19 -26.20 19.53 -32.90
CA ILE A 19 -26.77 20.07 -31.66
C ILE A 19 -28.28 20.15 -31.81
N SER A 20 -28.79 20.76 -32.93
CA SER A 20 -30.20 20.82 -33.24
C SER A 20 -30.84 19.44 -33.20
N ALA A 21 -30.26 18.45 -33.90
CA ALA A 21 -30.76 17.08 -33.92
C ALA A 21 -30.78 16.41 -32.53
N ALA A 22 -29.80 16.69 -31.66
CA ALA A 22 -29.78 16.14 -30.31
C ALA A 22 -30.85 16.76 -29.40
N ILE A 23 -31.07 18.07 -29.50
CA ILE A 23 -32.14 18.79 -28.81
C ILE A 23 -33.50 18.30 -29.27
N THR A 24 -33.72 18.19 -30.59
CA THR A 24 -34.97 17.67 -31.20
C THR A 24 -35.35 16.31 -30.60
N LYS A 25 -34.39 15.38 -30.56
CA LYS A 25 -34.62 14.06 -29.97
C LYS A 25 -35.03 14.10 -28.51
N ALA A 26 -34.50 15.04 -27.72
CA ALA A 26 -34.88 15.21 -26.34
C ALA A 26 -36.33 15.76 -26.18
N PHE A 27 -36.77 16.63 -27.05
CA PHE A 27 -38.17 17.07 -27.10
C PHE A 27 -39.12 15.94 -27.54
N GLU A 28 -38.75 15.19 -28.58
CA GLU A 28 -39.51 14.05 -29.09
C GLU A 28 -39.65 12.94 -28.03
N ALA A 29 -38.60 12.68 -27.27
CA ALA A 29 -38.60 11.67 -26.18
C ALA A 29 -39.65 11.97 -25.08
N LEU A 30 -40.09 13.22 -24.96
CA LEU A 30 -41.13 13.66 -24.03
C LEU A 30 -42.47 13.94 -24.73
N GLU A 31 -42.59 13.64 -26.03
CA GLU A 31 -43.74 13.97 -26.85
C GLU A 31 -44.14 15.47 -26.78
N LYS A 32 -43.14 16.32 -26.48
CA LYS A 32 -43.33 17.76 -26.27
C LYS A 32 -43.33 18.48 -27.61
N GLN A 33 -44.42 19.18 -27.91
CA GLN A 33 -44.54 19.97 -29.15
C GLN A 33 -43.53 21.12 -29.13
N TYR A 34 -42.88 21.37 -30.25
CA TYR A 34 -41.92 22.45 -30.47
C TYR A 34 -42.12 23.05 -31.88
N HIS A 35 -41.73 24.30 -32.01
CA HIS A 35 -41.58 24.91 -33.32
C HIS A 35 -40.09 24.79 -33.76
N PRO A 36 -39.76 24.47 -35.01
CA PRO A 36 -38.39 24.33 -35.48
C PRO A 36 -37.48 25.52 -35.14
N SER A 37 -37.99 26.74 -35.19
CA SER A 37 -37.25 27.94 -34.82
C SER A 37 -36.79 27.98 -33.35
N VAL A 38 -37.49 27.28 -32.44
CA VAL A 38 -37.08 27.15 -31.03
C VAL A 38 -35.85 26.29 -30.93
N ILE A 39 -35.80 25.18 -31.68
CA ILE A 39 -34.64 24.31 -31.72
C ILE A 39 -33.40 25.02 -32.26
N ASP A 40 -33.57 25.79 -33.35
CA ASP A 40 -32.47 26.55 -33.95
C ASP A 40 -31.97 27.63 -33.02
N MET A 41 -32.87 28.33 -32.33
CA MET A 41 -32.51 29.34 -31.33
C MET A 41 -31.75 28.72 -30.17
N LEU A 42 -32.19 27.57 -29.66
CA LEU A 42 -31.51 26.84 -28.56
C LEU A 42 -30.13 26.39 -29.03
N ALA A 43 -29.97 25.85 -30.23
CA ALA A 43 -28.68 25.43 -30.77
C ALA A 43 -27.69 26.60 -30.92
N LEU A 44 -28.18 27.78 -31.31
CA LEU A 44 -27.36 29.01 -31.38
C LEU A 44 -26.95 29.49 -29.99
N ARG A 45 -27.84 29.42 -28.98
CA ARG A 45 -27.52 29.76 -27.59
C ARG A 45 -26.49 28.80 -27.00
N VAL A 46 -26.58 27.49 -27.31
CA VAL A 46 -25.59 26.50 -26.92
C VAL A 46 -24.22 26.84 -27.51
N THR A 47 -24.19 27.23 -28.78
CA THR A 47 -22.95 27.64 -29.45
C THR A 47 -22.34 28.87 -28.78
N ALA A 48 -23.11 29.86 -28.42
CA ALA A 48 -22.66 31.05 -27.70
C ALA A 48 -22.16 30.73 -26.25
N ASP A 49 -22.80 29.74 -25.58
CA ASP A 49 -22.39 29.35 -24.22
C ASP A 49 -21.01 28.66 -24.19
N PHE A 50 -20.73 27.81 -25.18
CA PHE A 50 -19.41 27.11 -25.15
C PHE A 50 -18.31 27.88 -25.92
N GLU A 51 -18.63 28.89 -26.71
CA GLU A 51 -17.62 29.64 -27.48
C GLU A 51 -16.41 30.12 -26.63
N PRO A 52 -16.59 30.62 -25.39
CA PRO A 52 -15.49 31.02 -24.52
C PRO A 52 -14.59 29.84 -24.05
N LYS A 53 -15.08 28.59 -24.20
CA LYS A 53 -14.36 27.36 -23.80
C LYS A 53 -13.47 26.82 -24.91
N ILE A 54 -13.53 27.41 -26.11
CA ILE A 54 -12.69 26.98 -27.26
C ILE A 54 -11.24 27.36 -26.99
N ARG A 55 -10.36 26.40 -27.06
CA ARG A 55 -8.90 26.59 -26.95
C ARG A 55 -8.22 26.00 -28.18
N ASP A 56 -7.25 26.68 -28.72
CA ASP A 56 -6.48 26.26 -29.90
C ASP A 56 -7.34 25.77 -31.07
N SER A 57 -8.46 26.45 -31.31
CA SER A 57 -9.46 26.10 -32.32
C SER A 57 -10.11 24.73 -32.11
N ARG A 58 -10.13 24.22 -30.86
CA ARG A 58 -10.74 22.93 -30.49
C ARG A 58 -11.65 23.07 -29.28
N ILE A 59 -12.67 22.22 -29.22
CA ILE A 59 -13.57 22.08 -28.05
C ILE A 59 -13.87 20.60 -27.84
N ALA A 60 -13.96 20.20 -26.57
CA ALA A 60 -14.36 18.83 -26.23
C ALA A 60 -15.86 18.62 -26.45
N VAL A 61 -16.26 17.44 -26.89
CA VAL A 61 -17.68 17.10 -27.08
C VAL A 61 -18.46 17.19 -25.78
N GLU A 62 -17.80 16.95 -24.65
CA GLU A 62 -18.35 17.08 -23.29
C GLU A 62 -18.76 18.51 -22.99
N ASP A 63 -17.89 19.50 -23.28
CA ASP A 63 -18.18 20.91 -23.04
C ASP A 63 -19.42 21.38 -23.85
N ILE A 64 -19.57 20.87 -25.08
CA ILE A 64 -20.76 21.14 -25.91
C ILE A 64 -21.98 20.53 -25.25
N GLN A 65 -21.92 19.29 -24.75
CA GLN A 65 -23.04 18.59 -24.13
C GLN A 65 -23.46 19.26 -22.82
N ASP A 66 -22.52 19.70 -22.02
CA ASP A 66 -22.77 20.43 -20.76
C ASP A 66 -23.43 21.78 -21.06
N SER A 67 -23.02 22.46 -22.12
CA SER A 67 -23.68 23.67 -22.60
C SER A 67 -25.10 23.42 -23.08
N VAL A 68 -25.39 22.27 -23.71
CA VAL A 68 -26.79 21.87 -24.09
C VAL A 68 -27.64 21.73 -22.84
N GLU A 69 -27.16 21.01 -21.83
CA GLU A 69 -27.89 20.80 -20.57
C GLU A 69 -28.18 22.11 -19.85
N LYS A 70 -27.17 22.98 -19.76
CA LYS A 70 -27.29 24.30 -19.14
C LYS A 70 -28.32 25.17 -19.87
N VAL A 71 -28.18 25.33 -21.18
CA VAL A 71 -29.06 26.20 -21.99
C VAL A 71 -30.51 25.70 -21.99
N LEU A 72 -30.73 24.38 -22.01
CA LEU A 72 -32.11 23.83 -21.91
C LEU A 72 -32.72 24.15 -20.55
N SER A 73 -31.95 24.01 -19.46
CA SER A 73 -32.40 24.33 -18.11
C SER A 73 -32.71 25.82 -17.96
N GLU A 74 -31.82 26.71 -18.41
CA GLU A 74 -31.97 28.17 -18.32
C GLU A 74 -33.12 28.70 -19.24
N ALA A 75 -33.39 28.02 -20.36
CA ALA A 75 -34.47 28.35 -21.22
C ALA A 75 -35.85 27.90 -20.72
N GLY A 76 -35.94 27.30 -19.53
CA GLY A 76 -37.15 26.83 -18.91
C GLY A 76 -37.62 25.44 -19.36
N TYR A 77 -36.77 24.71 -20.08
CA TYR A 77 -37.03 23.33 -20.53
C TYR A 77 -36.30 22.30 -19.62
N ALA A 78 -36.47 22.42 -18.31
CA ALA A 78 -35.80 21.54 -17.33
C ALA A 78 -36.16 20.06 -17.49
N ASP A 79 -37.35 19.74 -17.89
CA ASP A 79 -37.83 18.40 -18.24
C ASP A 79 -37.08 17.83 -19.46
N VAL A 80 -36.90 18.65 -20.51
CA VAL A 80 -36.14 18.29 -21.71
C VAL A 80 -34.66 18.14 -21.41
N ALA A 81 -34.09 19.01 -20.58
CA ALA A 81 -32.71 18.88 -20.10
C ALA A 81 -32.51 17.54 -19.36
N LYS A 82 -33.46 17.17 -18.50
CA LYS A 82 -33.42 15.87 -17.79
C LYS A 82 -33.52 14.69 -18.76
N ALA A 83 -34.38 14.76 -19.77
CA ALA A 83 -34.48 13.73 -20.82
C ALA A 83 -33.17 13.63 -21.63
N TYR A 84 -32.55 14.77 -21.95
CA TYR A 84 -31.25 14.80 -22.62
C TYR A 84 -30.14 14.16 -21.79
N ILE A 85 -30.06 14.44 -20.50
CA ILE A 85 -29.09 13.83 -19.55
C ILE A 85 -29.28 12.31 -19.49
N LEU A 86 -30.55 11.85 -19.36
CA LEU A 86 -30.84 10.41 -19.30
C LEU A 86 -30.48 9.72 -20.62
N TYR A 87 -30.79 10.34 -21.77
CA TYR A 87 -30.38 9.83 -23.08
C TYR A 87 -28.84 9.77 -23.23
N ARG A 88 -28.13 10.81 -22.79
CA ARG A 88 -26.67 10.86 -22.79
C ARG A 88 -26.10 9.69 -21.97
N LYS A 89 -26.59 9.48 -20.73
CA LYS A 89 -26.21 8.36 -19.88
C LYS A 89 -26.50 6.99 -20.49
N GLN A 90 -27.69 6.85 -21.10
CA GLN A 90 -28.06 5.59 -21.74
C GLN A 90 -27.17 5.28 -22.97
N ARG A 91 -26.86 6.29 -23.78
CA ARG A 91 -25.89 6.17 -24.89
C ARG A 91 -24.49 5.85 -24.44
N GLU A 92 -24.08 6.40 -23.33
CA GLU A 92 -22.78 6.10 -22.68
C GLU A 92 -22.75 4.65 -22.20
N LYS A 93 -23.82 4.18 -21.53
CA LYS A 93 -23.97 2.76 -21.15
C LYS A 93 -23.88 1.83 -22.37
N VAL A 94 -24.60 2.11 -23.43
CA VAL A 94 -24.61 1.30 -24.66
C VAL A 94 -23.22 1.27 -25.31
N ARG A 95 -22.51 2.41 -25.32
CA ARG A 95 -21.12 2.45 -25.83
C ARG A 95 -20.16 1.67 -24.96
N ASN A 96 -20.27 1.82 -23.64
CA ASN A 96 -19.43 1.08 -22.70
C ASN A 96 -19.68 -0.43 -22.81
N VAL A 97 -20.93 -0.86 -22.93
CA VAL A 97 -21.30 -2.25 -23.19
C VAL A 97 -20.75 -2.72 -24.54
N ASN A 98 -20.92 -1.91 -25.60
CA ASN A 98 -20.39 -2.25 -26.92
C ASN A 98 -18.86 -2.27 -26.96
N SER A 99 -18.19 -1.35 -26.26
CA SER A 99 -16.73 -1.38 -26.15
C SER A 99 -16.25 -2.59 -25.36
N THR A 100 -16.96 -2.98 -24.30
CA THR A 100 -16.64 -4.19 -23.52
C THR A 100 -16.86 -5.46 -24.36
N LEU A 101 -17.92 -5.53 -25.13
CA LEU A 101 -18.19 -6.67 -26.01
C LEU A 101 -17.23 -6.72 -27.21
N LEU A 102 -16.85 -5.59 -27.77
CA LEU A 102 -15.85 -5.49 -28.86
C LEU A 102 -14.45 -5.88 -28.37
N ASN A 103 -14.09 -5.49 -27.16
CA ASN A 103 -12.80 -5.82 -26.56
C ASN A 103 -12.75 -7.23 -25.97
N TYR A 104 -13.89 -7.90 -25.77
CA TYR A 104 -13.91 -9.24 -25.19
C TYR A 104 -13.16 -10.26 -26.05
N ARG A 105 -13.35 -10.23 -27.36
CA ARG A 105 -12.60 -11.09 -28.30
C ARG A 105 -11.09 -10.81 -28.22
N GLU A 106 -10.75 -9.55 -28.24
CA GLU A 106 -9.36 -9.11 -28.12
C GLU A 106 -8.73 -9.52 -26.77
N LEU A 107 -9.47 -9.41 -25.65
CA LEU A 107 -9.02 -9.85 -24.33
C LEU A 107 -8.76 -11.35 -24.30
N VAL A 108 -9.66 -12.16 -24.87
CA VAL A 108 -9.51 -13.61 -24.95
C VAL A 108 -8.34 -13.99 -25.87
N ASP A 109 -8.29 -13.38 -27.08
CA ASP A 109 -7.24 -13.66 -28.05
C ASP A 109 -5.86 -13.26 -27.52
N ASN A 110 -5.74 -12.11 -26.85
CA ASN A 110 -4.49 -11.65 -26.23
C ASN A 110 -4.01 -12.60 -25.13
N TYR A 111 -4.93 -13.11 -24.31
CA TYR A 111 -4.60 -14.12 -23.31
C TYR A 111 -4.12 -15.43 -23.97
N LEU A 112 -4.87 -15.92 -24.96
CA LEU A 112 -4.55 -17.19 -25.63
C LEU A 112 -3.24 -17.12 -26.44
N GLN A 113 -2.91 -15.96 -26.99
CA GLN A 113 -1.66 -15.74 -27.75
C GLN A 113 -0.45 -15.45 -26.86
N ILE A 114 -0.62 -15.36 -25.54
CA ILE A 114 0.42 -15.02 -24.56
C ILE A 114 1.13 -13.68 -24.90
N ASN A 115 0.47 -12.81 -25.63
CA ASN A 115 1.03 -11.52 -26.05
C ASN A 115 0.91 -10.43 -24.99
N ASP A 116 0.02 -10.61 -24.03
CA ASP A 116 -0.16 -9.64 -22.93
C ASP A 116 0.83 -9.98 -21.79
N TRP A 117 1.70 -9.03 -21.45
CA TRP A 117 2.66 -9.16 -20.34
C TRP A 117 1.94 -9.47 -19.02
N ARG A 118 0.68 -9.03 -18.82
CA ARG A 118 -0.15 -9.33 -17.65
C ARG A 118 -0.42 -10.83 -17.47
N VAL A 119 -0.39 -11.61 -18.55
CA VAL A 119 -0.47 -13.08 -18.48
C VAL A 119 0.77 -13.67 -17.84
N LYS A 120 1.93 -13.04 -18.04
CA LYS A 120 3.23 -13.42 -17.46
C LYS A 120 3.48 -12.75 -16.09
N GLU A 121 2.85 -11.62 -15.82
CA GLU A 121 3.04 -10.82 -14.60
C GLU A 121 2.71 -11.62 -13.35
N ASN A 122 1.69 -12.44 -13.40
CA ASN A 122 1.25 -13.26 -12.28
C ASN A 122 1.87 -14.65 -12.37
N SER A 123 3.12 -14.80 -11.91
CA SER A 123 3.81 -16.10 -11.89
C SER A 123 3.11 -17.17 -11.04
N THR A 124 2.19 -16.75 -10.16
CA THR A 124 1.34 -17.65 -9.37
C THR A 124 0.10 -18.11 -10.12
N VAL A 125 -0.31 -17.38 -11.19
CA VAL A 125 -1.36 -17.80 -12.14
C VAL A 125 -0.66 -18.28 -13.40
N THR A 126 -0.44 -19.56 -13.50
CA THR A 126 0.09 -20.17 -14.73
C THR A 126 -0.89 -19.94 -15.88
N TYR A 127 -0.38 -19.85 -17.11
CA TYR A 127 -1.21 -19.90 -18.32
C TYR A 127 -2.14 -21.12 -18.25
N SER A 128 -3.40 -20.87 -18.02
CA SER A 128 -4.39 -21.93 -17.69
C SER A 128 -5.81 -21.47 -17.99
N VAL A 129 -6.72 -22.41 -18.05
CA VAL A 129 -8.17 -22.12 -18.16
C VAL A 129 -8.65 -21.26 -16.99
N GLY A 130 -8.17 -21.53 -15.78
CA GLY A 130 -8.51 -20.74 -14.60
C GLY A 130 -8.00 -19.29 -14.72
N GLY A 131 -6.78 -19.10 -15.21
CA GLY A 131 -6.21 -17.80 -15.48
C GLY A 131 -7.01 -17.02 -16.54
N LEU A 132 -7.48 -17.69 -17.60
CA LEU A 132 -8.38 -17.10 -18.60
C LEU A 132 -9.70 -16.62 -17.97
N ILE A 133 -10.29 -17.42 -17.10
CA ILE A 133 -11.55 -17.06 -16.40
C ILE A 133 -11.32 -15.82 -15.53
N LEU A 134 -10.22 -15.79 -14.74
CA LEU A 134 -9.88 -14.66 -13.89
C LEU A 134 -9.62 -13.39 -14.70
N SER A 135 -8.88 -13.49 -15.81
CA SER A 135 -8.61 -12.35 -16.69
C SER A 135 -9.91 -11.75 -17.26
N ASN A 136 -10.80 -12.60 -17.76
CA ASN A 136 -12.07 -12.16 -18.32
C ASN A 136 -13.02 -11.58 -17.27
N SER A 137 -13.18 -12.24 -16.13
CA SER A 137 -14.03 -11.76 -15.04
C SER A 137 -13.48 -10.45 -14.45
N GLY A 138 -12.16 -10.35 -14.33
CA GLY A 138 -11.48 -9.15 -13.85
C GLY A 138 -11.71 -7.94 -14.74
N ALA A 139 -11.65 -8.10 -16.07
CA ALA A 139 -11.90 -7.02 -17.01
C ALA A 139 -13.36 -6.52 -16.93
N ILE A 140 -14.32 -7.44 -16.80
CA ILE A 140 -15.74 -7.09 -16.63
C ILE A 140 -15.96 -6.35 -15.32
N THR A 141 -15.36 -6.82 -14.23
CA THR A 141 -15.49 -6.21 -12.91
C THR A 141 -14.86 -4.81 -12.87
N ALA A 142 -13.68 -4.63 -13.48
CA ALA A 142 -13.05 -3.32 -13.57
C ALA A 142 -13.90 -2.31 -14.34
N ASN A 143 -14.51 -2.75 -15.45
CA ASN A 143 -15.42 -1.90 -16.19
C ASN A 143 -16.68 -1.54 -15.36
N TYR A 144 -17.21 -2.48 -14.58
CA TYR A 144 -18.35 -2.24 -13.69
C TYR A 144 -18.02 -1.20 -12.60
N TRP A 145 -16.83 -1.27 -11.98
CA TRP A 145 -16.36 -0.23 -11.06
C TRP A 145 -16.35 1.15 -11.71
N LEU A 146 -15.74 1.26 -12.90
CA LEU A 146 -15.48 2.54 -13.57
C LEU A 146 -16.69 3.12 -14.29
N SER A 147 -17.73 2.33 -14.57
CA SER A 147 -18.91 2.79 -15.30
C SER A 147 -20.18 2.88 -14.48
N GLU A 148 -20.33 2.06 -13.44
CA GLU A 148 -21.57 1.95 -12.68
C GLU A 148 -21.42 2.35 -11.21
N ILE A 149 -20.22 2.18 -10.61
CA ILE A 149 -20.00 2.46 -9.19
C ILE A 149 -19.40 3.82 -8.96
N TYR A 150 -18.25 4.10 -9.58
CA TYR A 150 -17.58 5.38 -9.41
C TYR A 150 -18.24 6.48 -10.21
N ASP A 151 -18.24 7.71 -9.67
CA ASP A 151 -18.62 8.87 -10.45
C ASP A 151 -17.63 9.12 -11.61
N GLN A 152 -18.08 9.94 -12.57
CA GLN A 152 -17.32 10.16 -13.79
C GLN A 152 -15.96 10.81 -13.55
N GLU A 153 -15.83 11.69 -12.55
CA GLU A 153 -14.56 12.37 -12.22
C GLU A 153 -13.54 11.36 -11.70
N VAL A 154 -13.94 10.48 -10.79
CA VAL A 154 -13.10 9.38 -10.28
C VAL A 154 -12.68 8.44 -11.40
N ALA A 155 -13.65 8.01 -12.23
CA ALA A 155 -13.38 7.09 -13.33
C ALA A 155 -12.44 7.70 -14.38
N ASN A 156 -12.63 8.99 -14.71
CA ASN A 156 -11.77 9.69 -15.67
C ASN A 156 -10.36 9.92 -15.12
N ALA A 157 -10.21 10.31 -13.85
CA ALA A 157 -8.91 10.45 -13.22
C ALA A 157 -8.10 9.14 -13.28
N HIS A 158 -8.76 7.99 -13.07
CA HIS A 158 -8.13 6.68 -13.25
C HIS A 158 -7.77 6.41 -14.71
N ARG A 159 -8.73 6.59 -15.66
CA ARG A 159 -8.51 6.32 -17.09
C ARG A 159 -7.40 7.18 -17.68
N ASN A 160 -7.34 8.45 -17.27
CA ASN A 160 -6.34 9.43 -17.72
C ASN A 160 -4.99 9.30 -17.00
N ALA A 161 -4.82 8.29 -16.15
CA ALA A 161 -3.59 8.06 -15.39
C ALA A 161 -3.16 9.22 -14.45
N GLU A 162 -4.12 10.04 -13.99
CA GLU A 162 -3.89 11.01 -12.91
C GLU A 162 -3.81 10.32 -11.55
N ILE A 163 -4.63 9.26 -11.38
CA ILE A 163 -4.58 8.33 -10.24
C ILE A 163 -4.61 6.89 -10.75
N HIS A 164 -4.24 5.96 -9.89
CA HIS A 164 -4.45 4.54 -10.11
C HIS A 164 -5.25 3.94 -8.95
N ILE A 165 -6.46 3.47 -9.24
CA ILE A 165 -7.27 2.69 -8.30
C ILE A 165 -6.85 1.23 -8.46
N HIS A 166 -6.32 0.64 -7.39
CA HIS A 166 -5.85 -0.75 -7.41
C HIS A 166 -7.01 -1.74 -7.31
N ASP A 167 -6.77 -2.97 -7.80
CA ASP A 167 -7.64 -4.15 -7.64
C ASP A 167 -9.07 -3.99 -8.15
N LEU A 168 -9.23 -3.28 -9.25
CA LEU A 168 -10.52 -3.15 -9.92
C LEU A 168 -11.06 -4.47 -10.48
N SER A 169 -10.22 -5.50 -10.57
CA SER A 169 -10.60 -6.84 -11.05
C SER A 169 -11.51 -7.62 -10.08
N MET A 170 -11.68 -7.15 -8.84
CA MET A 170 -12.50 -7.80 -7.81
C MET A 170 -13.40 -6.80 -7.09
N LEU A 171 -14.63 -7.23 -6.74
CA LEU A 171 -15.59 -6.45 -5.93
C LEU A 171 -15.35 -6.75 -4.45
N THR A 172 -14.18 -6.40 -3.92
CA THR A 172 -13.81 -6.73 -2.53
C THR A 172 -12.74 -5.80 -1.99
N GLY A 173 -12.35 -6.01 -0.72
CA GLY A 173 -11.25 -5.33 -0.07
C GLY A 173 -9.88 -5.71 -0.64
N TYR A 174 -8.85 -4.89 -0.30
CA TYR A 174 -7.50 -5.09 -0.81
C TYR A 174 -6.80 -6.22 -0.07
N CYS A 175 -6.40 -6.02 1.18
CA CYS A 175 -5.67 -7.02 1.94
C CYS A 175 -6.07 -7.03 3.42
N ALA A 176 -5.84 -8.16 4.09
CA ALA A 176 -6.22 -8.35 5.49
C ALA A 176 -5.17 -9.13 6.28
N GLY A 177 -4.99 -8.72 7.54
CA GLY A 177 -4.41 -9.55 8.58
C GLY A 177 -5.52 -10.26 9.35
N TRP A 178 -5.26 -11.47 9.77
CA TRP A 178 -6.19 -12.34 10.46
C TRP A 178 -5.65 -12.76 11.81
N SER A 179 -6.52 -12.84 12.80
CA SER A 179 -6.13 -13.35 14.10
C SER A 179 -5.93 -14.86 14.04
N LEU A 180 -4.67 -15.29 14.13
CA LEU A 180 -4.33 -16.69 14.27
C LEU A 180 -4.87 -17.25 15.59
N LYS A 181 -4.87 -16.43 16.65
CA LYS A 181 -5.47 -16.75 17.93
C LYS A 181 -6.95 -17.11 17.81
N GLN A 182 -7.72 -16.34 17.03
CA GLN A 182 -9.14 -16.63 16.81
C GLN A 182 -9.32 -17.95 16.08
N LEU A 183 -8.52 -18.24 15.06
CA LEU A 183 -8.58 -19.53 14.36
C LEU A 183 -8.27 -20.70 15.31
N ILE A 184 -7.28 -20.56 16.19
CA ILE A 184 -6.92 -21.54 17.21
C ILE A 184 -8.04 -21.74 18.24
N GLN A 185 -8.72 -20.67 18.65
CA GLN A 185 -9.79 -20.73 19.63
C GLN A 185 -11.09 -21.30 19.07
N GLU A 186 -11.44 -20.95 17.84
CA GLU A 186 -12.77 -21.21 17.28
C GLU A 186 -12.79 -22.28 16.19
N GLY A 187 -11.63 -22.64 15.64
CA GLY A 187 -11.52 -23.53 14.49
C GLY A 187 -11.90 -22.87 13.18
N LEU A 188 -12.03 -23.66 12.11
CA LEU A 188 -12.34 -23.18 10.77
C LEU A 188 -13.77 -23.52 10.39
N GLY A 189 -14.61 -22.50 10.21
CA GLY A 189 -16.01 -22.68 9.78
C GLY A 189 -17.00 -21.79 10.54
N GLY A 190 -18.13 -22.34 10.98
CA GLY A 190 -19.20 -21.59 11.66
C GLY A 190 -20.08 -20.80 10.68
N ILE A 191 -20.06 -21.16 9.39
CA ILE A 191 -20.90 -20.56 8.35
C ILE A 191 -22.04 -21.51 8.02
N PRO A 192 -23.29 -21.06 8.05
CA PRO A 192 -24.45 -21.90 7.74
C PRO A 192 -24.31 -22.61 6.38
N GLY A 193 -24.52 -23.90 6.37
CA GLY A 193 -24.44 -24.72 5.14
C GLY A 193 -23.02 -25.03 4.64
N LYS A 194 -21.97 -24.67 5.39
CA LYS A 194 -20.58 -25.02 5.11
C LYS A 194 -20.02 -25.99 6.16
N ILE A 195 -19.03 -26.79 5.76
CA ILE A 195 -18.31 -27.69 6.67
C ILE A 195 -17.57 -26.88 7.72
N THR A 196 -17.63 -27.32 8.97
CA THR A 196 -16.97 -26.71 10.12
C THR A 196 -15.93 -27.69 10.69
N SER A 197 -14.74 -27.19 10.93
CA SER A 197 -13.66 -27.89 11.64
C SER A 197 -13.53 -27.29 13.05
N SER A 198 -13.55 -28.14 14.06
CA SER A 198 -13.32 -27.75 15.45
C SER A 198 -11.91 -27.15 15.65
N PRO A 199 -11.65 -26.47 16.79
CA PRO A 199 -10.31 -26.01 17.13
C PRO A 199 -9.30 -27.15 17.04
N ALA A 200 -8.15 -26.84 16.40
CA ALA A 200 -7.09 -27.83 16.22
C ALA A 200 -6.45 -28.20 17.56
N SER A 201 -6.30 -29.49 17.83
CA SER A 201 -5.57 -29.99 19.00
C SER A 201 -4.12 -30.34 18.68
N HIS A 202 -3.76 -30.49 17.41
CA HIS A 202 -2.45 -30.92 16.93
C HIS A 202 -1.87 -29.93 15.91
N LEU A 203 -0.54 -29.78 15.89
CA LEU A 203 0.16 -28.88 14.97
C LEU A 203 -0.18 -29.15 13.51
N SER A 204 -0.22 -30.42 13.11
CA SER A 204 -0.56 -30.80 11.72
C SER A 204 -1.95 -30.36 11.31
N THR A 205 -2.92 -30.46 12.23
CA THR A 205 -4.30 -30.02 12.00
C THR A 205 -4.36 -28.50 11.88
N LEU A 206 -3.66 -27.76 12.75
CA LEU A 206 -3.59 -26.30 12.66
C LEU A 206 -2.97 -25.85 11.34
N CYS A 207 -1.85 -26.47 10.93
CA CYS A 207 -1.22 -26.19 9.63
C CYS A 207 -2.18 -26.38 8.47
N ASN A 208 -2.98 -27.45 8.48
CA ASN A 208 -4.00 -27.69 7.47
C ASN A 208 -5.13 -26.65 7.52
N GLN A 209 -5.60 -26.29 8.72
CA GLN A 209 -6.61 -25.23 8.86
C GLN A 209 -6.11 -23.89 8.34
N MET A 210 -4.86 -23.52 8.61
CA MET A 210 -4.25 -22.29 8.09
C MET A 210 -4.18 -22.28 6.57
N VAL A 211 -3.76 -23.36 5.93
CA VAL A 211 -3.73 -23.49 4.45
C VAL A 211 -5.13 -23.29 3.86
N ASN A 212 -6.12 -24.00 4.43
CA ASN A 212 -7.51 -23.89 3.95
C ASN A 212 -8.08 -22.48 4.20
N PHE A 213 -7.80 -21.88 5.36
CA PHE A 213 -8.22 -20.53 5.67
C PHE A 213 -7.69 -19.52 4.66
N LEU A 214 -6.38 -19.54 4.39
CA LEU A 214 -5.73 -18.63 3.43
C LEU A 214 -6.27 -18.84 2.01
N GLY A 215 -6.47 -20.11 1.60
CA GLY A 215 -7.07 -20.44 0.31
C GLY A 215 -8.51 -19.95 0.16
N ILE A 216 -9.31 -20.00 1.23
CA ILE A 216 -10.68 -19.46 1.24
C ILE A 216 -10.66 -17.93 1.16
N MET A 217 -9.84 -17.28 2.00
CA MET A 217 -9.78 -15.81 2.06
C MET A 217 -9.27 -15.19 0.76
N GLN A 218 -8.44 -15.90 0.01
CA GLN A 218 -8.03 -15.48 -1.33
C GLN A 218 -9.20 -15.29 -2.30
N ASN A 219 -10.32 -16.00 -2.10
CA ASN A 219 -11.51 -15.81 -2.93
C ASN A 219 -12.37 -14.62 -2.48
N GLU A 220 -12.18 -14.12 -1.26
CA GLU A 220 -12.94 -13.02 -0.70
C GLU A 220 -12.14 -11.70 -0.66
N TRP A 221 -10.83 -11.72 -0.96
CA TRP A 221 -9.93 -10.57 -0.91
C TRP A 221 -9.01 -10.52 -2.15
N ALA A 222 -8.71 -9.31 -2.59
CA ALA A 222 -7.92 -9.10 -3.82
C ALA A 222 -6.41 -9.29 -3.63
N GLY A 223 -5.90 -8.96 -2.44
CA GLY A 223 -4.46 -8.95 -2.15
C GLY A 223 -4.05 -9.95 -1.07
N ALA A 224 -2.95 -9.63 -0.40
CA ALA A 224 -2.31 -10.52 0.55
C ALA A 224 -3.13 -10.77 1.81
N GLN A 225 -2.95 -11.97 2.36
CA GLN A 225 -3.50 -12.42 3.62
C GLN A 225 -2.36 -12.71 4.60
N ALA A 226 -2.46 -12.26 5.85
CA ALA A 226 -1.38 -12.38 6.82
C ALA A 226 -1.83 -12.99 8.14
N PHE A 227 -0.94 -13.81 8.73
CA PHE A 227 -1.00 -14.20 10.12
C PHE A 227 0.16 -13.58 10.90
N SER A 228 -0.15 -13.00 12.06
CA SER A 228 0.86 -12.44 12.96
C SER A 228 1.27 -13.44 14.04
N SER A 229 2.48 -13.27 14.59
CA SER A 229 3.00 -14.08 15.72
C SER A 229 2.96 -15.58 15.45
N PHE A 230 3.30 -15.96 14.23
CA PHE A 230 3.19 -17.33 13.74
C PHE A 230 3.96 -18.32 14.64
N ASP A 231 5.23 -18.02 14.96
CA ASP A 231 6.09 -18.86 15.78
C ASP A 231 5.61 -18.92 17.24
N THR A 232 5.15 -17.78 17.79
CA THR A 232 4.61 -17.70 19.15
C THR A 232 3.35 -18.56 19.32
N TYR A 233 2.41 -18.48 18.37
CA TYR A 233 1.14 -19.20 18.45
C TYR A 233 1.22 -20.69 18.10
N LEU A 234 2.21 -21.12 17.32
CA LEU A 234 2.40 -22.52 16.98
C LEU A 234 3.19 -23.30 18.05
N ALA A 235 4.07 -22.63 18.80
CA ALA A 235 4.93 -23.25 19.79
C ALA A 235 4.17 -24.09 20.85
N PRO A 236 3.02 -23.67 21.40
CA PRO A 236 2.25 -24.47 22.35
C PRO A 236 1.83 -25.86 21.83
N PHE A 237 1.54 -25.97 20.53
CA PHE A 237 1.16 -27.26 19.92
C PHE A 237 2.33 -28.24 19.89
N VAL A 238 3.54 -27.73 19.65
CA VAL A 238 4.77 -28.53 19.72
C VAL A 238 4.98 -29.08 21.12
N LYS A 239 4.74 -28.22 22.13
CA LYS A 239 4.90 -28.56 23.55
C LYS A 239 3.91 -29.61 24.01
N VAL A 240 2.62 -29.46 23.70
CA VAL A 240 1.54 -30.35 24.12
C VAL A 240 1.72 -31.74 23.50
N ASP A 241 2.09 -31.81 22.23
CA ASP A 241 2.25 -33.07 21.50
C ASP A 241 3.67 -33.69 21.70
N HIS A 242 4.56 -33.00 22.43
CA HIS A 242 5.98 -33.40 22.61
C HIS A 242 6.67 -33.75 21.30
N LEU A 243 6.46 -32.92 20.26
CA LEU A 243 6.96 -33.19 18.93
C LEU A 243 8.49 -33.09 18.84
N THR A 244 9.09 -34.03 18.11
CA THR A 244 10.49 -33.93 17.73
C THR A 244 10.69 -32.89 16.62
N GLN A 245 11.93 -32.41 16.44
CA GLN A 245 12.26 -31.45 15.37
C GLN A 245 11.84 -31.95 13.98
N LYS A 246 11.97 -33.25 13.73
CA LYS A 246 11.57 -33.88 12.46
C LYS A 246 10.07 -33.77 12.23
N GLU A 247 9.27 -34.04 13.26
CA GLU A 247 7.79 -33.95 13.19
C GLU A 247 7.34 -32.50 13.01
N VAL A 248 7.94 -31.55 13.74
CA VAL A 248 7.69 -30.10 13.53
C VAL A 248 8.01 -29.72 12.09
N LYS A 249 9.18 -30.12 11.58
CA LYS A 249 9.58 -29.84 10.20
C LYS A 249 8.58 -30.40 9.19
N GLN A 250 8.07 -31.62 9.41
CA GLN A 250 7.06 -32.23 8.54
C GLN A 250 5.74 -31.44 8.53
N CYS A 251 5.27 -30.95 9.69
CA CYS A 251 4.07 -30.12 9.78
C CYS A 251 4.25 -28.78 9.05
N ILE A 252 5.36 -28.09 9.31
CA ILE A 252 5.65 -26.80 8.68
C ILE A 252 5.87 -26.95 7.17
N GLN A 253 6.52 -28.03 6.72
CA GLN A 253 6.68 -28.33 5.30
C GLN A 253 5.33 -28.51 4.61
N SER A 254 4.39 -29.21 5.25
CA SER A 254 3.03 -29.37 4.70
C SER A 254 2.32 -28.01 4.55
N PHE A 255 2.51 -27.10 5.52
CA PHE A 255 1.98 -25.74 5.44
C PHE A 255 2.62 -24.95 4.29
N VAL A 256 3.95 -24.94 4.18
CA VAL A 256 4.67 -24.18 3.13
C VAL A 256 4.30 -24.71 1.75
N TYR A 257 4.26 -26.02 1.54
CA TYR A 257 3.81 -26.60 0.27
C TYR A 257 2.35 -26.25 -0.03
N GLY A 258 1.48 -26.32 0.96
CA GLY A 258 0.06 -25.98 0.82
C GLY A 258 -0.19 -24.57 0.32
N VAL A 259 0.56 -23.58 0.85
CA VAL A 259 0.42 -22.18 0.43
C VAL A 259 1.16 -21.84 -0.87
N ASN A 260 1.99 -22.75 -1.41
CA ASN A 260 2.65 -22.57 -2.71
C ASN A 260 2.02 -23.40 -3.84
N THR A 261 1.10 -24.29 -3.50
CA THR A 261 0.45 -25.12 -4.51
C THR A 261 -0.75 -24.39 -5.08
N PRO A 262 -0.82 -24.18 -6.41
CA PRO A 262 -2.02 -23.66 -7.06
C PRO A 262 -3.18 -24.60 -6.79
N SER A 263 -4.19 -24.11 -6.09
CA SER A 263 -5.34 -24.94 -5.73
C SER A 263 -6.54 -24.63 -6.62
N ARG A 264 -7.50 -25.56 -6.63
CA ARG A 264 -8.73 -25.43 -7.40
C ARG A 264 -9.60 -24.24 -6.96
N TRP A 265 -9.36 -23.72 -5.76
CA TRP A 265 -10.16 -22.63 -5.23
C TRP A 265 -9.78 -21.26 -5.79
N GLY A 266 -8.63 -21.09 -6.41
CA GLY A 266 -8.23 -19.77 -6.91
C GLY A 266 -7.26 -19.78 -8.08
N THR A 267 -6.89 -20.94 -8.64
CA THR A 267 -5.93 -21.05 -9.76
C THR A 267 -4.54 -20.46 -9.50
N GLN A 268 -4.37 -19.73 -8.40
CA GLN A 268 -3.09 -19.20 -7.93
C GLN A 268 -2.84 -19.61 -6.47
N ALA A 269 -1.59 -19.64 -6.07
CA ALA A 269 -1.21 -19.86 -4.69
C ALA A 269 -1.65 -18.65 -3.84
N PRO A 270 -2.12 -18.84 -2.58
CA PRO A 270 -2.50 -17.75 -1.71
C PRO A 270 -1.33 -16.79 -1.48
N PHE A 271 -1.51 -15.52 -1.82
CA PHE A 271 -0.54 -14.48 -1.49
C PHE A 271 -0.54 -14.27 0.03
N SER A 272 0.39 -14.92 0.70
CA SER A 272 0.39 -15.04 2.16
C SER A 272 1.64 -14.50 2.80
N ASN A 273 1.46 -13.87 3.97
CA ASN A 273 2.52 -13.36 4.83
C ASN A 273 2.41 -13.96 6.22
N ILE A 274 3.54 -14.15 6.87
CA ILE A 274 3.60 -14.44 8.31
C ILE A 274 4.57 -13.49 8.98
N THR A 275 4.25 -13.07 10.20
CA THR A 275 5.22 -12.44 11.07
C THR A 275 5.72 -13.43 12.12
N LEU A 276 7.02 -13.36 12.35
CA LEU A 276 7.72 -14.19 13.31
C LEU A 276 8.31 -13.27 14.37
N ASP A 277 7.94 -13.50 15.60
CA ASP A 277 8.31 -12.65 16.72
C ASP A 277 9.77 -12.83 17.11
N TRP A 278 10.34 -14.03 16.94
CA TRP A 278 11.68 -14.45 17.32
C TRP A 278 11.91 -14.45 18.84
N THR A 279 11.49 -13.40 19.51
CA THR A 279 11.38 -13.28 20.96
C THR A 279 9.92 -13.15 21.34
N VAL A 280 9.46 -13.89 22.34
CA VAL A 280 8.05 -13.85 22.76
C VAL A 280 7.65 -12.42 23.14
N PRO A 281 6.63 -11.83 22.53
CA PRO A 281 6.19 -10.46 22.83
C PRO A 281 5.76 -10.32 24.29
N LYS A 282 6.12 -9.22 24.93
CA LYS A 282 5.84 -8.98 26.35
C LYS A 282 4.37 -9.01 26.73
N ASP A 283 3.50 -8.63 25.80
CA ASP A 283 2.06 -8.64 25.99
C ASP A 283 1.45 -10.05 25.86
N LEU A 284 2.18 -11.02 25.27
CA LEU A 284 1.79 -12.42 25.18
C LEU A 284 2.52 -13.30 26.19
N GLU A 285 3.72 -12.91 26.63
CA GLU A 285 4.63 -13.72 27.43
C GLU A 285 3.96 -14.39 28.64
N ASN A 286 3.15 -13.63 29.38
CA ASN A 286 2.50 -14.09 30.61
C ASN A 286 1.06 -14.56 30.40
N LEU A 287 0.55 -14.59 29.17
CA LEU A 287 -0.79 -15.09 28.88
C LEU A 287 -0.79 -16.60 28.79
N PRO A 288 -1.85 -17.28 29.30
CA PRO A 288 -2.03 -18.72 29.09
C PRO A 288 -1.99 -19.07 27.60
N ALA A 289 -1.23 -20.09 27.25
CA ALA A 289 -1.21 -20.63 25.89
C ALA A 289 -2.55 -21.29 25.55
N ILE A 290 -2.94 -21.27 24.28
CA ILE A 290 -4.23 -21.82 23.81
C ILE A 290 -3.95 -22.97 22.84
N VAL A 291 -4.50 -24.15 23.16
CA VAL A 291 -4.46 -25.34 22.28
C VAL A 291 -5.83 -26.03 22.32
N GLY A 292 -6.36 -26.42 21.18
CA GLY A 292 -7.67 -27.07 21.11
C GLY A 292 -8.83 -26.20 21.59
N GLY A 293 -8.68 -24.87 21.47
CA GLY A 293 -9.67 -23.90 21.96
C GLY A 293 -9.69 -23.73 23.48
N ARG A 294 -8.70 -24.25 24.21
CA ARG A 294 -8.63 -24.21 25.68
C ARG A 294 -7.33 -23.58 26.14
N GLU A 295 -7.41 -22.85 27.25
CA GLU A 295 -6.23 -22.34 27.95
C GLU A 295 -5.45 -23.49 28.60
N MET A 296 -4.14 -23.46 28.46
CA MET A 296 -3.21 -24.41 29.08
C MET A 296 -2.75 -23.89 30.45
N ASP A 297 -2.12 -24.77 31.21
CA ASP A 297 -1.50 -24.48 32.52
C ASP A 297 -0.08 -23.86 32.42
N PHE A 298 0.35 -23.51 31.22
CA PHE A 298 1.58 -22.84 30.91
C PHE A 298 1.34 -21.62 29.99
N THR A 299 2.30 -20.71 29.96
CA THR A 299 2.21 -19.48 29.19
C THR A 299 2.92 -19.57 27.83
N TYR A 300 2.72 -18.57 26.96
CA TYR A 300 3.48 -18.46 25.73
C TYR A 300 4.98 -18.27 26.00
N GLY A 301 5.35 -17.58 27.10
CA GLY A 301 6.74 -17.43 27.53
C GLY A 301 7.43 -18.74 27.85
N ASP A 302 6.68 -19.73 28.36
CA ASP A 302 7.17 -21.08 28.65
C ASP A 302 7.44 -21.94 27.41
N CYS A 303 7.16 -21.44 26.21
CA CYS A 303 7.25 -22.16 24.92
C CYS A 303 8.43 -21.68 24.06
N LYS A 304 9.42 -21.00 24.60
CA LYS A 304 10.54 -20.45 23.80
C LYS A 304 11.33 -21.53 23.06
N THR A 305 11.58 -22.70 23.69
CA THR A 305 12.27 -23.81 23.04
C THR A 305 11.49 -24.34 21.83
N GLU A 306 10.19 -24.49 21.98
CA GLU A 306 9.31 -24.96 20.93
C GLU A 306 9.14 -23.89 19.80
N MET A 307 9.16 -22.63 20.16
CA MET A 307 9.20 -21.52 19.21
C MET A 307 10.48 -21.57 18.35
N ASP A 308 11.61 -21.86 18.96
CA ASP A 308 12.88 -22.06 18.24
C ASP A 308 12.84 -23.27 17.30
N MET A 309 12.14 -24.34 17.68
CA MET A 309 11.93 -25.51 16.80
C MET A 309 11.09 -25.16 15.58
N VAL A 310 10.04 -24.34 15.74
CA VAL A 310 9.19 -23.85 14.63
C VAL A 310 10.02 -22.98 13.69
N ASN A 311 10.77 -22.03 14.23
CA ASN A 311 11.63 -21.15 13.43
C ASN A 311 12.69 -21.92 12.65
N LYS A 312 13.38 -22.88 13.32
CA LYS A 312 14.37 -23.74 12.66
C LYS A 312 13.76 -24.52 11.50
N ALA A 313 12.62 -25.17 11.74
CA ALA A 313 11.92 -25.95 10.71
C ALA A 313 11.54 -25.09 9.51
N PHE A 314 10.96 -23.90 9.76
CA PHE A 314 10.55 -22.99 8.70
C PHE A 314 11.74 -22.51 7.85
N ILE A 315 12.81 -22.09 8.49
CA ILE A 315 13.99 -21.56 7.80
C ILE A 315 14.68 -22.65 6.97
N GLU A 316 14.85 -23.84 7.54
CA GLU A 316 15.44 -24.96 6.81
C GLU A 316 14.65 -25.30 5.54
N ILE A 317 13.31 -25.33 5.60
CA ILE A 317 12.45 -25.58 4.44
C ILE A 317 12.62 -24.48 3.39
N MET A 318 12.67 -23.23 3.82
CA MET A 318 12.85 -22.10 2.89
C MET A 318 14.24 -22.08 2.23
N ILE A 319 15.27 -22.57 2.90
CA ILE A 319 16.63 -22.71 2.34
C ILE A 319 16.74 -23.90 1.38
N GLU A 320 16.11 -25.01 1.72
CA GLU A 320 16.12 -26.23 0.91
C GLU A 320 15.36 -26.03 -0.41
N GLY A 321 14.24 -25.29 -0.37
CA GLY A 321 13.35 -25.13 -1.51
C GLY A 321 12.53 -26.37 -1.83
N ASP A 322 11.98 -26.41 -3.05
CA ASP A 322 11.23 -27.55 -3.56
C ASP A 322 12.15 -28.71 -3.99
N ALA A 323 11.56 -29.81 -4.50
CA ALA A 323 12.31 -30.98 -4.96
C ALA A 323 13.34 -30.69 -6.07
N ASN A 324 13.24 -29.55 -6.73
CA ASN A 324 14.15 -29.09 -7.78
C ASN A 324 15.11 -27.98 -7.29
N GLY A 325 15.06 -27.63 -6.00
CA GLY A 325 15.85 -26.56 -5.40
C GLY A 325 15.34 -25.14 -5.73
N ARG A 326 14.09 -24.98 -6.14
CA ARG A 326 13.44 -23.68 -6.28
C ARG A 326 13.05 -23.14 -4.91
N GLY A 327 13.37 -21.88 -4.65
CA GLY A 327 12.88 -21.22 -3.46
C GLY A 327 11.36 -21.04 -3.43
N PHE A 328 10.74 -21.25 -2.28
CA PHE A 328 9.33 -20.98 -2.06
C PHE A 328 9.05 -19.47 -2.09
N GLN A 329 7.95 -19.08 -2.72
CA GLN A 329 7.53 -17.67 -2.77
C GLN A 329 6.72 -17.28 -1.53
N TYR A 330 5.99 -18.21 -0.96
CA TYR A 330 5.08 -18.00 0.17
C TYR A 330 5.33 -19.02 1.29
N PRO A 331 4.95 -18.68 2.53
CA PRO A 331 4.55 -17.33 2.97
C PRO A 331 5.77 -16.40 2.97
N ILE A 332 5.54 -15.09 2.74
CA ILE A 332 6.59 -14.08 2.89
C ILE A 332 6.83 -13.88 4.39
N PRO A 333 8.05 -14.15 4.93
CA PRO A 333 8.32 -14.03 6.34
C PRO A 333 8.81 -12.61 6.69
N THR A 334 8.28 -12.08 7.77
CA THR A 334 8.77 -10.86 8.41
C THR A 334 9.26 -11.18 9.82
N TYR A 335 10.51 -10.87 10.10
CA TYR A 335 11.12 -11.06 11.42
C TYR A 335 11.16 -9.74 12.20
N SER A 336 10.76 -9.80 13.46
CA SER A 336 10.82 -8.65 14.36
C SER A 336 12.23 -8.53 14.95
N ILE A 337 12.89 -7.40 14.68
CA ILE A 337 14.17 -7.06 15.28
C ILE A 337 13.91 -6.12 16.45
N THR A 338 13.90 -6.69 17.66
CA THR A 338 13.62 -6.02 18.91
C THR A 338 14.90 -5.66 19.66
N ARG A 339 14.80 -4.83 20.71
CA ARG A 339 15.97 -4.44 21.54
C ARG A 339 16.61 -5.61 22.26
N ASP A 340 15.85 -6.67 22.52
CA ASP A 340 16.25 -7.91 23.16
C ASP A 340 16.57 -9.02 22.15
N PHE A 341 16.72 -8.70 20.86
CA PHE A 341 17.13 -9.65 19.85
C PHE A 341 18.53 -10.20 20.19
N ASP A 342 18.63 -11.53 20.31
CA ASP A 342 19.91 -12.20 20.57
C ASP A 342 20.74 -12.27 19.29
N TRP A 343 21.82 -11.50 19.20
CA TRP A 343 22.75 -11.50 18.07
C TRP A 343 23.87 -12.54 18.20
N SER A 344 23.84 -13.42 19.22
CA SER A 344 24.85 -14.46 19.40
C SER A 344 24.83 -15.51 18.29
N GLU A 345 25.88 -16.32 18.18
CA GLU A 345 26.03 -17.36 17.16
C GLU A 345 25.17 -18.62 17.47
N THR A 346 23.86 -18.42 17.70
CA THR A 346 22.93 -19.56 17.82
C THR A 346 22.74 -20.26 16.49
N GLU A 347 22.29 -21.50 16.51
CA GLU A 347 21.99 -22.28 15.30
C GLU A 347 20.90 -21.58 14.47
N ASN A 348 19.85 -21.08 15.13
CA ASN A 348 18.75 -20.37 14.45
C ASN A 348 19.20 -19.03 13.84
N ASN A 349 20.08 -18.28 14.51
CA ASN A 349 20.63 -17.06 13.93
C ASN A 349 21.47 -17.36 12.69
N LYS A 350 22.30 -18.39 12.72
CA LYS A 350 23.07 -18.82 11.54
C LYS A 350 22.16 -19.16 10.37
N LEU A 351 21.10 -19.92 10.61
CA LEU A 351 20.11 -20.28 9.60
C LEU A 351 19.35 -19.07 9.06
N LEU A 352 18.88 -18.17 9.93
CA LEU A 352 18.15 -16.97 9.52
C LEU A 352 19.00 -16.10 8.59
N PHE A 353 20.25 -15.85 8.98
CA PHE A 353 21.12 -15.01 8.20
C PHE A 353 21.74 -15.72 6.98
N GLU A 354 21.81 -17.05 6.97
CA GLU A 354 22.11 -17.84 5.77
C GLU A 354 20.99 -17.73 4.73
N MET A 355 19.72 -17.88 5.14
CA MET A 355 18.56 -17.64 4.29
C MET A 355 18.55 -16.21 3.73
N THR A 356 18.89 -15.24 4.57
CA THR A 356 19.00 -13.83 4.17
C THR A 356 20.11 -13.62 3.15
N ALA A 357 21.29 -14.21 3.38
CA ALA A 357 22.44 -14.07 2.49
C ALA A 357 22.22 -14.70 1.12
N LYS A 358 21.57 -15.88 1.09
CA LYS A 358 21.41 -16.70 -0.11
C LYS A 358 20.24 -16.25 -0.98
N TYR A 359 19.07 -16.09 -0.38
CA TYR A 359 17.81 -15.82 -1.10
C TYR A 359 17.22 -14.45 -0.82
N GLY A 360 17.62 -13.80 0.30
CA GLY A 360 17.00 -12.54 0.70
C GLY A 360 15.51 -12.65 0.99
N THR A 361 15.03 -13.83 1.34
CA THR A 361 13.61 -14.09 1.57
C THR A 361 13.02 -13.23 2.69
N PRO A 362 13.70 -13.06 3.87
CA PRO A 362 13.12 -12.35 4.99
C PRO A 362 13.01 -10.85 4.78
N TYR A 363 11.95 -10.29 5.34
CA TYR A 363 11.87 -8.89 5.70
C TYR A 363 12.19 -8.72 7.18
N PHE A 364 12.69 -7.54 7.54
CA PHE A 364 13.02 -7.18 8.91
C PHE A 364 12.22 -5.96 9.34
N SER A 365 11.45 -6.12 10.41
CA SER A 365 10.73 -5.04 11.07
C SER A 365 11.57 -4.49 12.20
N ASN A 366 11.96 -3.22 12.13
CA ASN A 366 12.89 -2.59 13.07
C ASN A 366 12.13 -1.97 14.25
N TYR A 367 12.39 -2.51 15.44
CA TYR A 367 11.87 -1.98 16.72
C TYR A 367 12.96 -1.45 17.64
N ILE A 368 14.24 -1.45 17.20
CA ILE A 368 15.37 -0.95 18.00
C ILE A 368 15.32 0.58 18.08
N ASN A 369 15.31 1.26 16.93
CA ASN A 369 15.24 2.71 16.83
C ASN A 369 13.86 3.20 16.42
N SER A 370 12.83 2.47 16.78
CA SER A 370 11.43 2.78 16.46
C SER A 370 10.71 3.35 17.67
N ASP A 371 9.76 4.22 17.44
CA ASP A 371 8.80 4.66 18.46
C ASP A 371 7.65 3.67 18.63
N MET A 372 7.70 2.51 17.98
CA MET A 372 6.66 1.47 17.99
C MET A 372 7.20 0.20 18.65
N GLU A 373 6.33 -0.46 19.39
CA GLU A 373 6.59 -1.78 19.96
C GLU A 373 5.95 -2.87 19.07
N PRO A 374 6.43 -4.12 19.12
CA PRO A 374 5.84 -5.22 18.35
C PRO A 374 4.33 -5.38 18.57
N SER A 375 3.84 -5.08 19.76
CA SER A 375 2.39 -5.09 20.08
C SER A 375 1.58 -4.04 19.34
N ASP A 376 2.22 -2.97 18.84
CA ASP A 376 1.54 -1.91 18.07
C ASP A 376 1.37 -2.28 16.60
N VAL A 377 2.00 -3.36 16.14
CA VAL A 377 2.04 -3.75 14.74
C VAL A 377 1.89 -5.26 14.62
N ARG A 378 0.65 -5.76 14.64
CA ARG A 378 0.41 -7.20 14.57
C ARG A 378 -0.15 -7.71 13.26
N SER A 379 -0.73 -6.86 12.46
CA SER A 379 -1.22 -7.24 11.15
C SER A 379 -0.32 -6.68 10.08
N MET A 380 0.44 -7.53 9.43
CA MET A 380 1.29 -7.14 8.32
C MET A 380 0.90 -7.90 7.08
N CYS A 381 0.39 -7.16 6.13
CA CYS A 381 0.13 -7.61 4.79
C CYS A 381 1.16 -6.91 3.90
N CYS A 382 1.95 -7.65 3.12
CA CYS A 382 2.80 -7.13 2.04
C CYS A 382 3.46 -5.75 2.27
N ARG A 383 4.14 -5.51 3.39
CA ARG A 383 4.72 -4.21 3.81
C ARG A 383 3.74 -3.26 4.51
N LEU A 384 2.48 -3.63 4.67
CA LEU A 384 1.54 -2.83 5.39
C LEU A 384 1.85 -2.92 6.89
N ARG A 385 2.66 -2.00 7.38
CA ARG A 385 2.85 -1.77 8.80
C ARG A 385 1.67 -0.93 9.28
N LEU A 386 0.67 -1.57 9.85
CA LEU A 386 -0.50 -0.88 10.35
C LEU A 386 -0.25 -0.41 11.78
N ASP A 387 -0.31 0.89 11.99
CA ASP A 387 -0.23 1.47 13.31
C ASP A 387 -1.55 1.27 14.06
N LEU A 388 -1.58 0.28 14.94
CA LEU A 388 -2.76 -0.08 15.73
C LEU A 388 -3.13 0.93 16.82
N ARG A 389 -2.30 1.95 17.04
CA ARG A 389 -2.57 2.97 18.09
C ARG A 389 -3.83 3.77 17.78
N GLU A 390 -4.11 4.04 16.51
CA GLU A 390 -5.37 4.68 16.09
C GLU A 390 -6.58 3.77 16.33
N LEU A 391 -6.43 2.47 16.11
CA LEU A 391 -7.47 1.49 16.40
C LEU A 391 -7.76 1.38 17.89
N ARG A 392 -6.73 1.36 18.73
CA ARG A 392 -6.87 1.32 20.18
C ARG A 392 -7.60 2.56 20.74
N LYS A 393 -7.41 3.73 20.15
CA LYS A 393 -8.14 4.96 20.51
C LYS A 393 -9.63 4.86 20.19
N LYS A 394 -10.01 4.29 19.05
CA LYS A 394 -11.42 4.12 18.64
C LYS A 394 -12.15 3.06 19.46
N SER A 395 -11.49 1.97 19.80
CA SER A 395 -12.12 0.82 20.48
C SER A 395 -12.18 0.92 22.02
N GLY A 396 -11.72 2.01 22.61
CA GLY A 396 -11.72 2.20 24.08
C GLY A 396 -10.90 1.15 24.84
N GLY A 397 -9.90 0.54 24.18
CA GLY A 397 -9.04 -0.48 24.78
C GLY A 397 -9.62 -1.89 24.81
N PHE A 398 -10.73 -2.17 24.13
CA PHE A 398 -11.35 -3.50 24.10
C PHE A 398 -10.55 -4.51 23.27
N PHE A 399 -10.39 -5.69 23.82
CA PHE A 399 -9.58 -6.82 23.40
C PHE A 399 -9.89 -7.35 21.98
N GLY A 400 -8.86 -7.76 21.23
CA GLY A 400 -8.97 -8.61 20.04
C GLY A 400 -8.93 -7.91 18.70
N SER A 401 -9.07 -6.58 18.64
CA SER A 401 -9.15 -5.84 17.37
C SER A 401 -7.80 -5.56 16.70
N GLY A 402 -6.67 -5.72 17.41
CA GLY A 402 -5.34 -5.39 16.90
C GLY A 402 -4.78 -6.38 15.88
N GLU A 403 -5.29 -7.61 15.87
CA GLU A 403 -4.81 -8.66 14.96
C GLU A 403 -5.62 -8.74 13.65
N SER A 404 -6.79 -8.12 13.61
CA SER A 404 -7.73 -8.19 12.47
C SER A 404 -7.90 -6.80 11.85
N THR A 405 -6.94 -6.40 11.05
CA THR A 405 -6.94 -5.13 10.32
C THR A 405 -6.31 -5.29 8.94
N GLY A 406 -6.42 -4.28 8.09
CA GLY A 406 -5.89 -4.31 6.73
C GLY A 406 -6.23 -3.04 5.96
N SER A 407 -6.41 -3.18 4.67
CA SER A 407 -6.82 -2.07 3.80
C SER A 407 -8.02 -2.46 2.93
N VAL A 408 -9.03 -1.61 2.89
CA VAL A 408 -10.19 -1.79 2.01
C VAL A 408 -9.86 -1.48 0.55
N GLY A 409 -8.86 -0.66 0.31
CA GLY A 409 -8.45 -0.27 -1.02
C GLY A 409 -7.28 0.69 -1.03
N VAL A 410 -6.59 0.72 -2.14
CA VAL A 410 -5.41 1.56 -2.37
C VAL A 410 -5.64 2.42 -3.61
N VAL A 411 -5.30 3.70 -3.52
CA VAL A 411 -5.26 4.62 -4.66
C VAL A 411 -3.90 5.30 -4.68
N THR A 412 -3.22 5.24 -5.81
CA THR A 412 -1.90 5.85 -6.01
C THR A 412 -2.01 7.09 -6.89
N ILE A 413 -1.35 8.19 -6.49
CA ILE A 413 -1.38 9.48 -7.18
C ILE A 413 -0.14 9.62 -8.06
N ASN A 414 -0.34 10.14 -9.28
CA ASN A 414 0.71 10.47 -10.25
C ASN A 414 1.31 11.84 -9.96
N LEU A 415 2.32 11.90 -9.09
CA LEU A 415 2.94 13.15 -8.69
C LEU A 415 3.80 13.81 -9.81
N PRO A 416 4.56 13.07 -10.64
CA PRO A 416 5.33 13.67 -11.73
C PRO A 416 4.49 14.51 -12.69
N ARG A 417 3.29 14.04 -13.05
CA ARG A 417 2.36 14.81 -13.89
C ARG A 417 1.92 16.10 -13.21
N ILE A 418 1.63 16.06 -11.90
CA ILE A 418 1.28 17.26 -11.13
C ILE A 418 2.42 18.28 -11.22
N ALA A 419 3.65 17.83 -10.98
CA ALA A 419 4.83 18.71 -11.02
C ALA A 419 5.09 19.30 -12.41
N TYR A 420 4.89 18.50 -13.46
CA TYR A 420 5.03 18.95 -14.85
C TYR A 420 3.99 20.04 -15.22
N LEU A 421 2.76 19.89 -14.77
CA LEU A 421 1.65 20.80 -15.09
C LEU A 421 1.60 22.02 -14.16
N ALA A 422 2.23 21.96 -13.00
CA ALA A 422 2.19 23.03 -12.01
C ALA A 422 3.09 24.20 -12.43
N LYS A 423 2.55 25.43 -12.28
CA LYS A 423 3.29 26.66 -12.57
C LYS A 423 4.31 26.99 -11.50
N ASP A 424 3.96 26.68 -10.26
CA ASP A 424 4.73 26.93 -9.04
C ASP A 424 4.33 25.94 -7.94
N GLU A 425 4.96 26.05 -6.80
CA GLU A 425 4.71 25.19 -5.64
C GLU A 425 3.27 25.30 -5.13
N SER A 426 2.67 26.47 -5.15
CA SER A 426 1.27 26.65 -4.71
C SER A 426 0.29 25.95 -5.64
N ASP A 427 0.49 26.03 -6.96
CA ASP A 427 -0.32 25.32 -7.96
C ASP A 427 -0.14 23.80 -7.85
N PHE A 428 1.07 23.34 -7.47
CA PHE A 428 1.33 21.93 -7.20
C PHE A 428 0.44 21.41 -6.06
N TYR A 429 0.41 22.09 -4.91
CA TYR A 429 -0.41 21.67 -3.78
C TYR A 429 -1.91 21.74 -4.08
N GLN A 430 -2.39 22.73 -4.82
CA GLN A 430 -3.79 22.82 -5.23
C GLN A 430 -4.20 21.62 -6.13
N ARG A 431 -3.34 21.22 -7.05
CA ARG A 431 -3.57 20.05 -7.91
C ARG A 431 -3.50 18.74 -7.11
N LEU A 432 -2.55 18.64 -6.20
CA LEU A 432 -2.40 17.49 -5.30
C LEU A 432 -3.65 17.34 -4.43
N ASP A 433 -4.12 18.40 -3.80
CA ASP A 433 -5.33 18.40 -2.98
C ASP A 433 -6.55 17.92 -3.76
N LYS A 434 -6.72 18.41 -4.98
CA LYS A 434 -7.81 17.96 -5.86
C LYS A 434 -7.75 16.44 -6.11
N LEU A 435 -6.59 15.90 -6.43
CA LEU A 435 -6.45 14.46 -6.68
C LEU A 435 -6.57 13.64 -5.39
N MET A 436 -6.13 14.16 -4.26
CA MET A 436 -6.35 13.52 -2.97
C MET A 436 -7.84 13.47 -2.60
N ASP A 437 -8.60 14.53 -2.87
CA ASP A 437 -10.05 14.56 -2.65
C ASP A 437 -10.76 13.51 -3.52
N ILE A 438 -10.37 13.37 -4.78
CA ILE A 438 -10.88 12.34 -5.69
C ILE A 438 -10.52 10.94 -5.17
N ALA A 439 -9.29 10.73 -4.74
CA ALA A 439 -8.82 9.46 -4.18
C ALA A 439 -9.58 9.09 -2.90
N ALA A 440 -9.75 10.03 -1.98
CA ALA A 440 -10.48 9.81 -0.72
C ALA A 440 -11.95 9.48 -0.98
N ARG A 441 -12.60 10.21 -1.90
CA ARG A 441 -13.98 9.94 -2.30
C ARG A 441 -14.14 8.56 -2.96
N SER A 442 -13.21 8.16 -3.80
CA SER A 442 -13.22 6.83 -4.41
C SER A 442 -13.11 5.71 -3.36
N LEU A 443 -12.26 5.88 -2.36
CA LEU A 443 -12.09 4.94 -1.25
C LEU A 443 -13.34 4.89 -0.35
N LYS A 444 -13.98 6.03 -0.10
CA LYS A 444 -15.27 6.07 0.63
C LYS A 444 -16.36 5.34 -0.15
N THR A 445 -16.42 5.53 -1.45
CA THR A 445 -17.35 4.81 -2.33
C THR A 445 -17.10 3.31 -2.28
N LYS A 446 -15.83 2.89 -2.43
CA LYS A 446 -15.44 1.47 -2.35
C LYS A 446 -15.84 0.87 -1.00
N ARG A 447 -15.49 1.53 0.11
CA ARG A 447 -15.86 1.07 1.46
C ARG A 447 -17.38 0.89 1.61
N THR A 448 -18.16 1.84 1.15
CA THR A 448 -19.62 1.79 1.20
C THR A 448 -20.18 0.59 0.42
N VAL A 449 -19.65 0.34 -0.78
CA VAL A 449 -20.08 -0.77 -1.62
C VAL A 449 -19.73 -2.11 -1.00
N ILE A 450 -18.48 -2.32 -0.60
CA ILE A 450 -18.05 -3.62 -0.02
C ILE A 450 -18.71 -3.88 1.34
N THR A 451 -19.02 -2.86 2.14
CA THR A 451 -19.77 -3.01 3.39
C THR A 451 -21.19 -3.52 3.11
N LYS A 452 -21.89 -2.96 2.15
CA LYS A 452 -23.22 -3.46 1.73
C LYS A 452 -23.16 -4.92 1.24
N LEU A 453 -22.11 -5.27 0.50
CA LEU A 453 -21.90 -6.63 0.01
C LEU A 453 -21.54 -7.61 1.14
N LEU A 454 -20.80 -7.17 2.16
CA LEU A 454 -20.54 -7.94 3.37
C LEU A 454 -21.84 -8.21 4.14
N GLU A 455 -22.69 -7.19 4.31
CA GLU A 455 -24.00 -7.32 4.95
C GLU A 455 -24.91 -8.28 4.17
N ALA A 456 -24.90 -8.20 2.85
CA ALA A 456 -25.62 -9.09 1.95
C ALA A 456 -25.07 -10.54 1.93
N GLY A 457 -23.92 -10.80 2.54
CA GLY A 457 -23.34 -12.15 2.67
C GLY A 457 -22.49 -12.59 1.48
N LEU A 458 -22.02 -11.65 0.64
CA LEU A 458 -21.13 -11.99 -0.49
C LEU A 458 -19.76 -12.51 -0.02
N TYR A 459 -19.33 -12.10 1.19
CA TYR A 459 -18.08 -12.52 1.82
C TYR A 459 -18.36 -13.26 3.12
N PRO A 460 -18.82 -14.53 3.07
CA PRO A 460 -19.34 -15.23 4.25
C PRO A 460 -18.25 -15.50 5.32
N TYR A 461 -17.02 -15.81 4.92
CA TYR A 461 -15.91 -16.04 5.83
C TYR A 461 -15.37 -14.73 6.42
N THR A 462 -15.23 -13.69 5.60
CA THR A 462 -14.89 -12.35 6.09
C THR A 462 -15.92 -11.85 7.11
N LYS A 463 -17.21 -12.05 6.83
CA LYS A 463 -18.27 -11.70 7.77
C LYS A 463 -18.16 -12.45 9.09
N ARG A 464 -17.78 -13.72 9.04
CA ARG A 464 -17.62 -14.58 10.23
C ARG A 464 -16.41 -14.18 11.09
N TYR A 465 -15.24 -13.95 10.45
CA TYR A 465 -13.98 -13.74 11.16
C TYR A 465 -13.65 -12.26 11.40
N LEU A 466 -14.17 -11.36 10.60
CA LEU A 466 -13.91 -9.93 10.70
C LEU A 466 -15.13 -9.15 11.21
N GLY A 467 -16.31 -9.49 10.75
CA GLY A 467 -17.57 -8.85 11.11
C GLY A 467 -17.82 -7.54 10.37
N THR A 468 -16.91 -6.58 10.44
CA THR A 468 -16.99 -5.25 9.81
C THR A 468 -15.66 -4.84 9.19
N PHE A 469 -15.68 -3.77 8.35
CA PHE A 469 -14.47 -3.14 7.83
C PHE A 469 -14.03 -1.91 8.64
N ASP A 470 -14.59 -1.68 9.84
CA ASP A 470 -14.34 -0.45 10.62
C ASP A 470 -12.88 -0.30 11.03
N ASN A 471 -12.18 -1.42 11.22
CA ASN A 471 -10.76 -1.47 11.57
C ASN A 471 -9.83 -1.52 10.36
N HIS A 472 -10.35 -1.38 9.13
CA HIS A 472 -9.56 -1.39 7.92
C HIS A 472 -9.30 0.04 7.42
N PHE A 473 -8.11 0.26 6.89
CA PHE A 473 -7.69 1.55 6.38
C PHE A 473 -8.13 1.76 4.93
N SER A 474 -8.37 3.01 4.58
CA SER A 474 -8.43 3.53 3.23
C SER A 474 -7.04 4.09 2.92
N THR A 475 -6.34 3.52 1.93
CA THR A 475 -4.92 3.78 1.70
C THR A 475 -4.72 4.67 0.49
N ILE A 476 -3.97 5.77 0.67
CA ILE A 476 -3.49 6.61 -0.42
C ILE A 476 -1.99 6.45 -0.54
N GLY A 477 -1.51 6.28 -1.76
CA GLY A 477 -0.10 6.18 -2.08
C GLY A 477 0.33 7.19 -3.14
N LEU A 478 1.60 7.20 -3.45
CA LEU A 478 2.22 8.13 -4.40
C LEU A 478 3.33 7.45 -5.20
N ILE A 479 3.64 8.02 -6.35
CA ILE A 479 4.72 7.58 -7.23
C ILE A 479 5.53 8.78 -7.68
N GLY A 480 6.83 8.60 -7.87
CA GLY A 480 7.67 9.45 -8.70
C GLY A 480 8.16 10.73 -8.02
N MET A 481 8.39 10.74 -6.70
CA MET A 481 8.97 11.94 -6.07
C MET A 481 10.33 12.34 -6.64
N ASN A 482 11.11 11.38 -7.14
CA ASN A 482 12.33 11.67 -7.86
C ASN A 482 12.06 12.50 -9.12
N GLU A 483 11.09 12.09 -9.93
CA GLU A 483 10.70 12.75 -11.18
C GLU A 483 9.90 14.03 -10.92
N VAL A 484 9.28 14.18 -9.75
CA VAL A 484 8.73 15.47 -9.30
C VAL A 484 9.83 16.53 -9.26
N GLY A 485 10.96 16.22 -8.63
CA GLY A 485 12.11 17.14 -8.56
C GLY A 485 12.60 17.56 -9.94
N LEU A 486 12.63 16.65 -10.89
CA LEU A 486 13.08 16.91 -12.25
C LEU A 486 12.08 17.73 -13.06
N ASN A 487 10.78 17.51 -12.92
CA ASN A 487 9.72 18.19 -13.67
C ASN A 487 9.29 19.52 -13.05
N ALA A 488 9.42 19.70 -11.73
CA ALA A 488 9.07 20.93 -11.05
C ALA A 488 9.97 22.10 -11.47
N GLY A 489 9.36 23.15 -12.04
CA GLY A 489 10.09 24.31 -12.57
C GLY A 489 10.92 25.06 -11.52
N TRP A 490 10.53 24.96 -10.26
CA TRP A 490 11.19 25.60 -9.11
C TRP A 490 12.28 24.74 -8.45
N LEU A 491 12.41 23.45 -8.81
CA LEU A 491 13.43 22.56 -8.26
C LEU A 491 14.49 22.19 -9.32
N ARG A 492 14.08 21.56 -10.41
CA ARG A 492 14.95 21.08 -11.49
C ARG A 492 16.12 20.21 -11.00
N ALA A 493 15.90 19.45 -9.94
CA ALA A 493 16.87 18.57 -9.33
C ALA A 493 16.19 17.28 -8.86
N ASP A 494 16.88 16.15 -9.01
CA ASP A 494 16.38 14.85 -8.57
C ASP A 494 16.41 14.69 -7.04
N LEU A 495 15.94 13.56 -6.53
CA LEU A 495 15.83 13.28 -5.10
C LEU A 495 17.20 13.16 -4.38
N THR A 496 18.31 13.13 -5.10
CA THR A 496 19.65 13.15 -4.50
C THR A 496 20.04 14.52 -3.94
N HIS A 497 19.32 15.58 -4.35
CA HIS A 497 19.55 16.97 -3.91
C HIS A 497 18.72 17.32 -2.67
N LYS A 498 19.32 18.10 -1.77
CA LYS A 498 18.69 18.45 -0.48
C LYS A 498 17.39 19.22 -0.62
N GLU A 499 17.29 20.09 -1.61
CA GLU A 499 16.09 20.88 -1.89
C GLU A 499 14.91 19.98 -2.24
N THR A 500 15.14 18.99 -3.10
CA THR A 500 14.12 17.99 -3.48
C THR A 500 13.79 17.06 -2.33
N GLN A 501 14.77 16.68 -1.50
CA GLN A 501 14.51 15.90 -0.28
C GLN A 501 13.64 16.68 0.70
N GLN A 502 13.90 17.98 0.88
CA GLN A 502 13.07 18.82 1.75
C GLN A 502 11.66 18.98 1.20
N PHE A 503 11.53 19.28 -0.09
CA PHE A 503 10.22 19.34 -0.75
C PHE A 503 9.45 18.01 -0.65
N THR A 504 10.13 16.88 -0.76
CA THR A 504 9.53 15.55 -0.56
C THR A 504 8.97 15.39 0.87
N LYS A 505 9.72 15.83 1.89
CA LYS A 505 9.23 15.82 3.28
C LYS A 505 7.99 16.70 3.44
N ASP A 506 7.99 17.87 2.83
CA ASP A 506 6.87 18.81 2.90
C ASP A 506 5.63 18.21 2.21
N VAL A 507 5.77 17.59 1.05
CA VAL A 507 4.69 16.88 0.35
C VAL A 507 4.14 15.73 1.17
N LEU A 508 5.01 14.88 1.74
CA LEU A 508 4.56 13.75 2.57
C LEU A 508 3.82 14.22 3.83
N ASN A 509 4.30 15.28 4.48
CA ASN A 509 3.61 15.87 5.64
C ASN A 509 2.28 16.49 5.24
N HIS A 510 2.22 17.22 4.13
CA HIS A 510 0.97 17.78 3.60
C HIS A 510 -0.06 16.66 3.31
N MET A 511 0.36 15.59 2.65
CA MET A 511 -0.53 14.44 2.40
C MET A 511 -1.04 13.82 3.72
N ARG A 512 -0.18 13.70 4.74
CA ARG A 512 -0.59 13.19 6.06
C ARG A 512 -1.62 14.10 6.74
N GLU A 513 -1.46 15.42 6.65
CA GLU A 513 -2.43 16.39 7.16
C GLU A 513 -3.79 16.21 6.45
N ARG A 514 -3.79 16.10 5.13
CA ARG A 514 -5.01 15.84 4.35
C ARG A 514 -5.68 14.52 4.74
N LEU A 515 -4.92 13.46 5.02
CA LEU A 515 -5.50 12.20 5.48
C LEU A 515 -6.19 12.33 6.85
N SER A 516 -5.67 13.16 7.75
CA SER A 516 -6.33 13.47 9.00
C SER A 516 -7.65 14.22 8.78
N ASP A 517 -7.69 15.16 7.82
CA ASP A 517 -8.92 15.85 7.44
C ASP A 517 -9.98 14.84 6.92
N TYR A 518 -9.58 13.86 6.11
CA TYR A 518 -10.49 12.83 5.61
C TYR A 518 -10.98 11.89 6.71
N GLN A 519 -10.14 11.58 7.71
CA GLN A 519 -10.57 10.81 8.87
C GLN A 519 -11.68 11.55 9.67
N GLU A 520 -11.53 12.86 9.82
CA GLU A 520 -12.57 13.70 10.45
C GLU A 520 -13.84 13.77 9.59
N GLN A 521 -13.68 13.97 8.29
CA GLN A 521 -14.79 14.15 7.35
C GLN A 521 -15.63 12.88 7.16
N TYR A 522 -14.98 11.73 6.99
CA TYR A 522 -15.66 10.46 6.64
C TYR A 522 -15.87 9.52 7.82
N GLY A 523 -15.18 9.74 8.94
CA GLY A 523 -15.22 8.85 10.11
C GLY A 523 -14.49 7.52 9.91
N ASP A 524 -13.78 7.34 8.79
CA ASP A 524 -13.04 6.14 8.43
C ASP A 524 -11.54 6.30 8.74
N LEU A 525 -10.80 5.20 8.76
CA LEU A 525 -9.35 5.20 8.91
C LEU A 525 -8.67 5.45 7.56
N TYR A 526 -7.72 6.39 7.53
CA TYR A 526 -6.89 6.67 6.35
C TYR A 526 -5.41 6.56 6.69
N ASN A 527 -4.60 6.08 5.76
CA ASN A 527 -3.15 6.03 5.90
C ASN A 527 -2.42 6.34 4.60
N LEU A 528 -1.13 6.70 4.72
CA LEU A 528 -0.22 6.98 3.62
C LEU A 528 0.75 5.82 3.44
N GLU A 529 0.84 5.28 2.25
CA GLU A 529 1.69 4.15 1.91
C GLU A 529 2.67 4.47 0.78
N ALA A 530 3.90 3.97 0.90
CA ALA A 530 4.80 3.83 -0.23
C ALA A 530 4.35 2.61 -1.05
N THR A 531 3.33 2.81 -1.88
CA THR A 531 2.69 1.71 -2.61
C THR A 531 3.69 0.95 -3.49
N PRO A 532 3.64 -0.39 -3.51
CA PRO A 532 4.54 -1.19 -4.35
C PRO A 532 4.36 -0.98 -5.86
N ALA A 533 3.23 -0.60 -6.28
CA ALA A 533 2.81 -0.06 -7.58
C ALA A 533 3.58 -0.55 -8.83
N GLU A 534 3.81 -1.85 -8.94
CA GLU A 534 4.65 -2.47 -9.98
C GLU A 534 4.25 -2.12 -11.41
N SER A 535 2.96 -2.26 -11.72
CA SER A 535 2.43 -1.90 -13.04
C SER A 535 2.15 -0.41 -13.16
N THR A 536 1.90 0.27 -12.07
CA THR A 536 1.48 1.67 -12.04
C THR A 536 2.60 2.61 -12.43
N THR A 537 3.84 2.33 -12.03
CA THR A 537 5.02 3.12 -12.42
C THR A 537 5.21 3.14 -13.92
N TYR A 538 5.01 2.01 -14.58
CA TYR A 538 5.08 1.90 -16.04
C TYR A 538 3.85 2.49 -16.71
N ARG A 539 2.65 2.19 -16.20
CA ARG A 539 1.39 2.70 -16.74
C ARG A 539 1.36 4.23 -16.76
N PHE A 540 1.72 4.88 -15.66
CA PHE A 540 1.76 6.34 -15.58
C PHE A 540 2.79 6.94 -16.53
N ALA A 541 4.02 6.46 -16.49
CA ALA A 541 5.09 6.99 -17.35
C ALA A 541 4.80 6.83 -18.84
N LYS A 542 4.26 5.69 -19.24
CA LYS A 542 3.85 5.43 -20.61
C LYS A 542 2.76 6.40 -21.09
N HIS A 543 1.69 6.53 -20.28
CA HIS A 543 0.57 7.41 -20.58
C HIS A 543 1.02 8.88 -20.62
N ASP A 544 1.87 9.28 -19.68
CA ASP A 544 2.38 10.64 -19.59
C ASP A 544 3.30 10.99 -20.78
N LYS A 545 4.14 10.07 -21.23
CA LYS A 545 4.98 10.26 -22.44
C LYS A 545 4.15 10.37 -23.73
N GLU A 546 3.03 9.65 -23.80
CA GLU A 546 2.11 9.74 -24.94
C GLU A 546 1.38 11.09 -24.97
N GLU A 547 0.99 11.63 -23.81
CA GLU A 547 0.26 12.88 -23.70
C GLU A 547 1.19 14.11 -23.62
N PHE A 548 2.31 13.99 -22.94
CA PHE A 548 3.31 15.03 -22.71
C PHE A 548 4.71 14.53 -23.08
N PRO A 549 5.10 14.59 -24.37
CA PRO A 549 6.38 14.02 -24.82
C PRO A 549 7.63 14.54 -24.08
N ASP A 550 7.58 15.78 -23.58
CA ASP A 550 8.69 16.44 -22.88
C ASP A 550 8.75 16.14 -21.38
N ILE A 551 7.78 15.40 -20.82
CA ILE A 551 7.81 15.03 -19.40
C ILE A 551 9.01 14.14 -19.12
N ILE A 552 9.71 14.41 -18.02
CA ILE A 552 10.90 13.66 -17.63
C ILE A 552 10.50 12.41 -16.86
N THR A 553 10.98 11.26 -17.31
CA THR A 553 10.80 9.96 -16.66
C THR A 553 12.14 9.46 -16.11
N ALA A 554 12.15 8.35 -15.38
CA ALA A 554 13.38 7.80 -14.81
C ALA A 554 14.39 7.34 -15.88
N ASN A 555 13.92 6.97 -17.06
CA ASN A 555 14.75 6.60 -18.20
C ASN A 555 14.31 7.36 -19.45
N GLU A 556 15.21 8.18 -19.98
CA GLU A 556 14.98 9.00 -21.18
C GLU A 556 15.29 8.26 -22.49
N ASN A 557 16.12 7.21 -22.43
CA ASN A 557 16.64 6.51 -23.63
C ASN A 557 16.08 5.09 -23.81
N GLY A 558 15.13 4.68 -22.98
CA GLY A 558 14.55 3.32 -22.99
C GLY A 558 13.07 3.33 -22.70
N THR A 559 12.56 2.21 -22.21
CA THR A 559 11.18 2.11 -21.79
C THR A 559 10.90 3.03 -20.61
N PRO A 560 9.92 3.96 -20.68
CA PRO A 560 9.68 4.92 -19.61
C PRO A 560 9.10 4.23 -18.37
N TYR A 561 9.56 4.66 -17.21
CA TYR A 561 8.97 4.31 -15.92
C TYR A 561 9.18 5.46 -14.92
N TYR A 562 8.43 5.45 -13.82
CA TYR A 562 8.66 6.33 -12.69
C TYR A 562 9.26 5.57 -11.52
N THR A 563 10.08 6.25 -10.73
CA THR A 563 10.62 5.70 -9.49
C THR A 563 9.49 5.48 -8.48
N ASN A 564 9.54 4.38 -7.73
CA ASN A 564 8.55 4.09 -6.71
C ASN A 564 8.53 5.17 -5.63
N SER A 565 7.35 5.66 -5.29
CA SER A 565 7.06 6.54 -4.15
C SER A 565 8.09 7.63 -3.95
N SER A 566 8.78 7.68 -2.81
CA SER A 566 9.89 8.58 -2.49
C SER A 566 11.24 7.86 -2.43
N HIS A 567 11.38 6.75 -3.15
CA HIS A 567 12.65 6.02 -3.24
C HIS A 567 13.65 6.80 -4.09
N LEU A 568 14.94 6.58 -3.80
CA LEU A 568 16.02 7.08 -4.63
C LEU A 568 16.02 6.42 -6.02
N PRO A 569 16.53 7.10 -7.05
CA PRO A 569 16.77 6.46 -8.34
C PRO A 569 17.61 5.20 -8.16
N VAL A 570 17.20 4.12 -8.81
CA VAL A 570 17.84 2.80 -8.67
C VAL A 570 19.31 2.77 -9.13
N GLY A 571 19.72 3.75 -9.93
CA GLY A 571 21.11 3.93 -10.41
C GLY A 571 21.93 4.93 -9.57
N TYR A 572 21.48 5.37 -8.39
CA TYR A 572 22.11 6.46 -7.65
C TYR A 572 23.49 6.10 -7.10
N THR A 573 23.61 5.04 -6.31
CA THR A 573 24.86 4.74 -5.60
C THR A 573 25.07 3.24 -5.40
N GLU A 574 26.34 2.85 -5.24
CA GLU A 574 26.75 1.52 -4.82
C GLU A 574 26.96 1.44 -3.29
N ASP A 575 26.95 2.60 -2.59
CA ASP A 575 27.07 2.68 -1.13
C ASP A 575 25.68 2.62 -0.47
N ILE A 576 25.36 1.51 0.18
CA ILE A 576 24.07 1.28 0.85
C ILE A 576 23.82 2.31 1.96
N PHE A 577 24.86 2.73 2.71
CA PHE A 577 24.68 3.66 3.81
C PHE A 577 24.42 5.08 3.32
N SER A 578 24.99 5.49 2.18
CA SER A 578 24.63 6.75 1.53
C SER A 578 23.15 6.77 1.09
N ALA A 579 22.62 5.66 0.60
CA ALA A 579 21.21 5.54 0.26
C ALA A 579 20.32 5.57 1.52
N LEU A 580 20.71 4.86 2.57
CA LEU A 580 20.00 4.83 3.84
C LEU A 580 19.97 6.18 4.53
N ASP A 581 21.04 6.99 4.45
CA ASP A 581 21.08 8.33 5.02
C ASP A 581 19.99 9.27 4.44
N VAL A 582 19.64 9.09 3.18
CA VAL A 582 18.52 9.82 2.54
C VAL A 582 17.18 9.19 2.88
N GLN A 583 17.07 7.86 2.73
CA GLN A 583 15.80 7.16 2.86
C GLN A 583 15.27 7.10 4.29
N ASP A 584 16.14 7.11 5.29
CA ASP A 584 15.77 7.06 6.71
C ASP A 584 14.80 8.18 7.10
N GLU A 585 15.05 9.40 6.63
CA GLU A 585 14.21 10.55 6.93
C GLU A 585 12.89 10.56 6.13
N LEU A 586 12.87 10.00 4.94
CA LEU A 586 11.70 9.98 4.07
C LEU A 586 10.75 8.83 4.42
N GLN A 587 11.28 7.63 4.62
CA GLN A 587 10.45 6.46 4.86
C GLN A 587 9.77 6.46 6.23
N THR A 588 10.31 7.16 7.21
CA THR A 588 9.66 7.34 8.52
C THR A 588 8.42 8.25 8.48
N LEU A 589 8.18 8.96 7.37
CA LEU A 589 7.03 9.84 7.20
C LEU A 589 5.77 9.10 6.73
N TYR A 590 5.88 7.88 6.23
CA TYR A 590 4.72 7.07 5.88
C TYR A 590 4.02 6.56 7.15
N THR A 591 2.69 6.54 7.12
CA THR A 591 1.87 6.05 8.25
C THR A 591 1.45 4.60 8.06
N SER A 592 1.83 4.00 6.94
CA SER A 592 1.58 2.61 6.56
C SER A 592 2.83 1.99 5.95
N GLY A 593 2.66 1.11 4.96
CA GLY A 593 3.73 0.35 4.34
C GLY A 593 4.80 1.21 3.67
N THR A 594 6.03 0.90 4.00
CA THR A 594 7.22 1.34 3.28
C THR A 594 8.30 0.29 3.43
N VAL A 595 9.22 0.20 2.49
CA VAL A 595 10.32 -0.76 2.57
C VAL A 595 11.57 -0.21 1.91
N PHE A 596 12.72 -0.46 2.53
CA PHE A 596 14.02 -0.27 1.90
C PHE A 596 14.52 -1.60 1.34
N HIS A 597 14.76 -1.64 0.03
CA HIS A 597 15.34 -2.79 -0.66
C HIS A 597 16.83 -2.61 -0.83
N ALA A 598 17.64 -3.42 -0.16
CA ALA A 598 19.06 -3.50 -0.40
C ALA A 598 19.32 -4.43 -1.61
N PHE A 599 19.30 -3.89 -2.82
CA PHE A 599 19.56 -4.66 -4.03
C PHE A 599 21.04 -5.06 -4.11
N LEU A 600 21.29 -6.36 -4.10
CA LEU A 600 22.62 -6.94 -4.16
C LEU A 600 22.77 -7.72 -5.48
N GLY A 601 23.93 -7.62 -6.13
CA GLY A 601 24.17 -8.30 -7.41
C GLY A 601 24.25 -9.81 -7.29
N GLU A 602 24.66 -10.30 -6.12
CA GLU A 602 24.80 -11.71 -5.81
C GLU A 602 24.52 -11.96 -4.32
N LYS A 603 24.62 -13.21 -3.89
CA LYS A 603 24.49 -13.56 -2.47
C LYS A 603 25.55 -12.88 -1.64
N LEU A 604 25.22 -12.58 -0.38
CA LEU A 604 26.22 -12.13 0.60
C LEU A 604 27.26 -13.23 0.86
N PRO A 605 28.51 -12.87 1.23
CA PRO A 605 29.58 -13.84 1.39
C PRO A 605 29.23 -14.99 2.35
N ASP A 606 28.65 -14.66 3.49
CA ASP A 606 28.24 -15.60 4.52
C ASP A 606 27.11 -15.03 5.41
N TRP A 607 26.65 -15.84 6.34
CA TRP A 607 25.61 -15.45 7.29
C TRP A 607 26.06 -14.33 8.25
N LYS A 608 27.36 -14.22 8.56
CA LYS A 608 27.89 -13.17 9.45
C LYS A 608 27.81 -11.81 8.79
N ALA A 609 28.15 -11.72 7.51
CA ALA A 609 28.00 -10.50 6.73
C ALA A 609 26.52 -10.05 6.64
N ALA A 610 25.60 -11.00 6.49
CA ALA A 610 24.17 -10.69 6.52
C ALA A 610 23.71 -10.21 7.90
N ALA A 611 24.09 -10.89 8.96
CA ALA A 611 23.75 -10.52 10.34
C ALA A 611 24.29 -9.13 10.70
N GLU A 612 25.53 -8.86 10.36
CA GLU A 612 26.18 -7.57 10.64
C GLU A 612 25.51 -6.43 9.86
N LEU A 613 25.15 -6.65 8.60
CA LEU A 613 24.46 -5.64 7.79
C LEU A 613 23.04 -5.36 8.35
N VAL A 614 22.27 -6.40 8.67
CA VAL A 614 20.94 -6.27 9.27
C VAL A 614 21.03 -5.53 10.61
N ARG A 615 21.99 -5.90 11.45
CA ARG A 615 22.24 -5.26 12.75
C ARG A 615 22.62 -3.80 12.62
N LYS A 616 23.55 -3.46 11.72
CA LYS A 616 23.98 -2.07 11.50
C LYS A 616 22.82 -1.19 11.03
N ILE A 617 21.96 -1.70 10.17
CA ILE A 617 20.76 -0.97 9.73
C ILE A 617 19.83 -0.76 10.94
N ALA A 618 19.51 -1.82 11.68
CA ALA A 618 18.59 -1.74 12.81
C ALA A 618 19.07 -0.79 13.92
N GLU A 619 20.35 -0.79 14.24
CA GLU A 619 20.92 0.01 15.32
C GLU A 619 21.16 1.49 14.95
N ASN A 620 21.39 1.81 13.66
CA ASN A 620 21.79 3.15 13.24
C ASN A 620 20.70 3.95 12.52
N TYR A 621 19.63 3.29 12.05
CA TYR A 621 18.56 3.92 11.27
C TYR A 621 17.19 3.70 11.92
N LYS A 622 16.30 4.68 11.74
CA LYS A 622 14.89 4.62 12.18
C LYS A 622 14.00 3.93 11.17
N LEU A 623 14.58 3.53 10.05
CA LEU A 623 13.91 2.85 8.95
C LEU A 623 13.04 1.70 9.49
N PRO A 624 11.72 1.72 9.27
CA PRO A 624 10.82 0.78 9.95
C PRO A 624 10.86 -0.63 9.37
N TYR A 625 11.22 -0.77 8.08
CA TYR A 625 11.07 -2.04 7.36
C TYR A 625 12.05 -2.13 6.21
N TYR A 626 12.83 -3.20 6.15
CA TYR A 626 13.86 -3.38 5.13
C TYR A 626 14.12 -4.85 4.82
N THR A 627 14.78 -5.11 3.70
CA THR A 627 15.15 -6.45 3.27
C THR A 627 16.43 -6.44 2.45
N MET A 628 17.20 -7.51 2.55
CA MET A 628 18.31 -7.80 1.63
C MET A 628 17.73 -8.43 0.38
N SER A 629 18.18 -8.01 -0.78
CA SER A 629 17.62 -8.45 -2.06
C SER A 629 18.71 -8.89 -3.03
N PRO A 630 19.38 -10.03 -2.78
CA PRO A 630 20.35 -10.61 -3.71
C PRO A 630 19.63 -11.05 -5.00
N THR A 631 20.34 -10.98 -6.12
CA THR A 631 19.93 -11.60 -7.38
C THR A 631 20.46 -13.02 -7.42
N TYR A 632 19.64 -13.97 -7.86
CA TYR A 632 20.05 -15.36 -8.08
C TYR A 632 19.35 -15.95 -9.29
N SER A 633 19.86 -17.06 -9.77
CA SER A 633 19.24 -17.77 -10.90
C SER A 633 18.94 -19.22 -10.55
N VAL A 634 18.04 -19.82 -11.29
CA VAL A 634 17.65 -21.24 -11.10
C VAL A 634 17.73 -21.97 -12.44
N CYS A 635 18.53 -23.02 -12.50
CA CYS A 635 18.54 -23.97 -13.60
C CYS A 635 17.64 -25.15 -13.27
N ALA A 636 16.83 -25.59 -14.23
CA ALA A 636 15.92 -26.71 -14.03
C ALA A 636 16.64 -28.01 -13.63
N ASP A 637 17.88 -28.23 -14.11
CA ASP A 637 18.67 -29.43 -13.86
C ASP A 637 19.67 -29.30 -12.69
N HIS A 638 20.17 -28.05 -12.42
CA HIS A 638 21.24 -27.81 -11.45
C HIS A 638 20.83 -26.97 -10.26
N GLY A 639 19.57 -26.53 -10.21
CA GLY A 639 19.03 -25.72 -9.11
C GLY A 639 19.62 -24.33 -9.03
N TYR A 640 19.93 -23.89 -7.80
CA TYR A 640 20.39 -22.55 -7.48
C TYR A 640 21.76 -22.18 -8.10
N LEU A 641 21.81 -20.97 -8.67
CA LEU A 641 23.02 -20.33 -9.21
C LEU A 641 23.14 -18.93 -8.58
N SER A 642 24.32 -18.52 -8.13
CA SER A 642 24.55 -17.18 -7.58
C SER A 642 24.55 -16.13 -8.70
N GLY A 643 23.95 -14.98 -8.43
CA GLY A 643 23.94 -13.83 -9.33
C GLY A 643 23.04 -14.00 -10.56
N GLU A 644 23.18 -13.07 -11.51
CA GLU A 644 22.42 -13.03 -12.74
C GLU A 644 23.04 -13.96 -13.81
N GLN A 645 22.40 -15.11 -14.01
CA GLN A 645 22.83 -16.14 -14.95
C GLN A 645 21.68 -16.52 -15.89
N HIS A 646 21.61 -15.92 -17.06
CA HIS A 646 20.57 -16.26 -18.05
C HIS A 646 20.79 -17.64 -18.69
N THR A 647 22.00 -18.15 -18.62
CA THR A 647 22.39 -19.46 -19.11
C THR A 647 23.15 -20.20 -18.02
N CYS A 648 22.76 -21.45 -17.75
CA CYS A 648 23.44 -22.25 -16.76
C CYS A 648 24.91 -22.51 -17.14
N PRO A 649 25.89 -22.15 -16.30
CA PRO A 649 27.31 -22.36 -16.61
C PRO A 649 27.71 -23.85 -16.64
N ILE A 650 26.87 -24.74 -16.10
CA ILE A 650 27.17 -26.17 -16.03
C ILE A 650 26.64 -26.91 -17.27
N CYS A 651 25.41 -26.65 -17.70
CA CYS A 651 24.78 -27.40 -18.80
C CYS A 651 24.45 -26.57 -20.03
N GLY A 652 24.67 -25.24 -20.01
CA GLY A 652 24.36 -24.36 -21.14
C GLY A 652 22.87 -24.12 -21.42
N LYS A 653 21.96 -24.69 -20.62
CA LYS A 653 20.52 -24.46 -20.77
C LYS A 653 20.09 -23.09 -20.20
N PRO A 654 18.98 -22.51 -20.69
CA PRO A 654 18.41 -21.31 -20.11
C PRO A 654 18.14 -21.46 -18.61
N ALA A 655 18.45 -20.45 -17.84
CA ALA A 655 18.15 -20.34 -16.40
C ALA A 655 17.19 -19.18 -16.14
N GLU A 656 16.37 -19.33 -15.13
CA GLU A 656 15.45 -18.28 -14.68
C GLU A 656 16.19 -17.34 -13.72
N VAL A 657 16.26 -16.06 -14.04
CA VAL A 657 16.87 -15.03 -13.18
C VAL A 657 15.81 -14.49 -12.23
N TYR A 658 16.06 -14.59 -10.93
CA TYR A 658 15.18 -14.11 -9.88
C TYR A 658 15.73 -12.85 -9.24
N SER A 659 14.91 -11.82 -9.20
CA SER A 659 15.16 -10.62 -8.43
C SER A 659 13.86 -10.14 -7.80
N ARG A 660 13.99 -9.28 -6.78
CA ARG A 660 12.82 -8.72 -6.10
C ARG A 660 12.25 -7.59 -6.96
N ILE A 661 11.01 -7.75 -7.41
CA ILE A 661 10.37 -6.72 -8.24
C ILE A 661 10.06 -5.46 -7.41
N THR A 662 9.23 -5.57 -6.41
CA THR A 662 8.97 -4.55 -5.39
C THR A 662 8.56 -5.16 -4.05
N GLY A 663 8.01 -6.33 -4.00
CA GLY A 663 7.52 -6.97 -2.77
C GLY A 663 7.91 -8.41 -2.62
N TYR A 664 8.18 -9.06 -3.71
CA TYR A 664 8.46 -10.48 -3.73
C TYR A 664 9.36 -10.82 -4.91
N TYR A 665 10.00 -11.99 -4.84
CA TYR A 665 10.86 -12.47 -5.91
C TYR A 665 10.03 -13.01 -7.07
N ARG A 666 10.46 -12.67 -8.28
CA ARG A 666 9.90 -13.20 -9.54
C ARG A 666 10.98 -13.39 -10.57
N PRO A 667 10.81 -14.33 -11.51
CA PRO A 667 11.64 -14.38 -12.68
C PRO A 667 11.59 -13.04 -13.45
N VAL A 668 12.74 -12.43 -13.67
CA VAL A 668 12.86 -11.14 -14.38
C VAL A 668 12.23 -11.20 -15.77
N GLN A 669 12.29 -12.36 -16.40
CA GLN A 669 11.68 -12.63 -17.72
C GLN A 669 10.15 -12.44 -17.75
N ASN A 670 9.51 -12.41 -16.59
CA ASN A 670 8.05 -12.26 -16.43
C ASN A 670 7.64 -10.85 -15.98
N TRP A 671 8.57 -9.90 -15.95
CA TRP A 671 8.28 -8.52 -15.56
C TRP A 671 7.71 -7.70 -16.71
N ASN A 672 6.97 -6.65 -16.40
CA ASN A 672 6.57 -5.67 -17.42
C ASN A 672 7.78 -4.89 -17.95
N ASP A 673 7.61 -4.26 -19.11
CA ASP A 673 8.72 -3.59 -19.80
C ASP A 673 9.38 -2.49 -18.96
N GLY A 674 8.57 -1.71 -18.20
CA GLY A 674 9.08 -0.65 -17.34
C GLY A 674 9.90 -1.20 -16.17
N LYS A 675 9.45 -2.27 -15.53
CA LYS A 675 10.20 -2.93 -14.46
C LYS A 675 11.43 -3.68 -14.96
N THR A 676 11.36 -4.24 -16.15
CA THR A 676 12.53 -4.83 -16.82
C THR A 676 13.57 -3.75 -17.11
N GLN A 677 13.16 -2.55 -17.51
CA GLN A 677 14.06 -1.43 -17.70
C GLN A 677 14.65 -0.96 -16.36
N GLU A 678 13.84 -0.81 -15.35
CA GLU A 678 14.30 -0.46 -13.99
C GLU A 678 15.36 -1.46 -13.49
N PHE A 679 15.17 -2.77 -13.73
CA PHE A 679 16.15 -3.79 -13.37
C PHE A 679 17.50 -3.58 -14.06
N LYS A 680 17.49 -3.23 -15.35
CA LYS A 680 18.72 -2.92 -16.11
C LYS A 680 19.43 -1.65 -15.60
N ASP A 681 18.66 -0.69 -15.09
CA ASP A 681 19.18 0.59 -14.61
C ASP A 681 19.67 0.50 -13.16
N ARG A 682 19.41 -0.63 -12.46
CA ARG A 682 19.81 -0.81 -11.04
C ARG A 682 21.32 -0.85 -10.89
N LYS A 683 21.83 0.02 -10.02
CA LYS A 683 23.13 -0.19 -9.39
C LYS A 683 22.94 -1.07 -8.14
N VAL A 684 23.68 -2.14 -8.09
CA VAL A 684 23.70 -3.02 -6.92
C VAL A 684 24.61 -2.44 -5.87
N TYR A 685 24.23 -2.64 -4.59
CA TYR A 685 25.06 -2.18 -3.49
C TYR A 685 26.29 -3.09 -3.33
N ASP A 686 27.46 -2.46 -3.21
CA ASP A 686 28.74 -3.12 -2.91
C ASP A 686 29.10 -2.88 -1.45
N LEU A 687 29.14 -3.96 -0.67
CA LEU A 687 29.46 -3.86 0.76
C LEU A 687 30.89 -3.39 1.01
N THR A 688 31.81 -3.64 0.09
CA THR A 688 33.22 -3.21 0.21
C THR A 688 33.39 -1.72 -0.03
N ALA A 689 32.50 -1.13 -0.85
CA ALA A 689 32.43 0.30 -1.14
C ALA A 689 31.53 1.07 -0.16
N SER A 690 30.83 0.37 0.75
CA SER A 690 29.82 0.94 1.64
C SER A 690 30.42 1.36 2.98
N HIS A 691 30.23 2.63 3.36
CA HIS A 691 30.81 3.19 4.58
C HIS A 691 29.76 3.83 5.49
N LEU A 692 29.59 3.26 6.69
CA LEU A 692 28.71 3.82 7.72
C LEU A 692 29.30 5.12 8.26
N ARG A 693 28.67 6.24 7.98
CA ARG A 693 29.11 7.60 8.39
C ARG A 693 28.45 8.06 9.68
N LYS A 694 27.25 7.59 9.98
CA LYS A 694 26.57 7.87 11.25
C LYS A 694 27.18 6.98 12.33
N ALA A 695 27.97 7.58 13.24
CA ALA A 695 28.39 6.89 14.46
C ALA A 695 27.12 6.57 15.28
N GLY A 696 26.96 5.30 15.66
CA GLY A 696 25.77 4.83 16.36
C GLY A 696 25.47 5.65 17.61
N ARG A 697 24.22 6.04 17.76
CA ARG A 697 23.65 6.48 19.04
C ARG A 697 23.42 5.33 20.03
N ALA A 698 23.86 4.14 19.72
CA ALA A 698 23.87 3.00 20.65
C ALA A 698 25.08 3.15 21.57
N GLY A 699 24.91 3.78 22.70
CA GLY A 699 25.97 3.77 23.73
C GLY A 699 26.15 5.02 24.58
N SER A 700 25.31 6.03 24.53
CA SER A 700 25.23 6.96 25.63
C SER A 700 24.26 6.42 26.68
N GLN A 701 24.79 5.68 27.66
CA GLN A 701 24.14 5.59 28.96
C GLN A 701 23.90 7.03 29.42
N VAL A 702 22.67 7.50 29.31
CA VAL A 702 22.23 8.68 30.03
C VAL A 702 22.16 8.26 31.48
N THR A 703 23.22 8.54 32.23
CA THR A 703 23.14 8.61 33.68
C THR A 703 22.19 9.73 34.00
N PHE A 704 20.97 9.36 34.44
CA PHE A 704 20.06 10.31 35.03
C PHE A 704 20.65 10.79 36.35
N SER A 705 21.25 11.99 36.35
CA SER A 705 21.35 12.80 37.53
C SER A 705 19.95 13.29 37.86
N GLN A 706 19.44 12.91 39.01
CA GLN A 706 18.27 13.56 39.60
C GLN A 706 18.59 15.03 39.87
N GLU A 707 18.13 15.93 38.98
CA GLU A 707 18.05 17.34 39.31
C GLU A 707 16.70 17.89 38.84
N GLY A 708 15.93 18.31 39.81
CA GLY A 708 14.97 19.38 39.81
C GLY A 708 13.81 19.27 38.79
N ALA A 709 12.62 18.90 39.25
CA ALA A 709 11.39 19.19 38.52
C ALA A 709 11.30 20.69 38.20
N PRO A 710 11.07 21.10 36.94
CA PRO A 710 10.83 22.49 36.62
C PRO A 710 9.50 22.91 37.22
N GLN A 711 9.54 23.90 38.13
CA GLN A 711 8.36 24.64 38.53
C GLN A 711 7.91 25.52 37.36
N ALA A 712 6.64 25.45 37.00
CA ALA A 712 6.04 26.26 35.95
C ALA A 712 6.17 27.76 36.32
N SER A 713 7.06 28.46 35.64
CA SER A 713 7.06 29.93 35.60
C SER A 713 6.07 30.37 34.51
N GLY A 714 5.16 31.27 34.84
CA GLY A 714 4.05 31.71 34.01
C GLY A 714 4.49 32.24 32.66
N GLY A 715 3.90 31.71 31.61
CA GLY A 715 3.95 32.22 30.23
C GLY A 715 4.39 31.28 29.13
N GLU A 716 4.87 30.10 29.43
CA GLU A 716 5.31 29.15 28.39
C GLU A 716 4.20 28.16 27.99
N SER A 717 4.03 28.01 26.68
CA SER A 717 3.13 26.99 26.10
C SER A 717 3.73 25.61 26.29
N LEU A 718 2.92 24.63 26.74
CA LEU A 718 3.34 23.24 26.91
C LEU A 718 2.65 22.35 25.89
N LEU A 719 3.42 21.59 25.10
CA LEU A 719 2.87 20.59 24.19
C LEU A 719 3.03 19.21 24.81
N PHE A 720 1.91 18.63 25.24
CA PHE A 720 1.85 17.27 25.74
C PHE A 720 1.79 16.27 24.60
N THR A 721 2.75 15.38 24.58
CA THR A 721 2.94 14.36 23.55
C THR A 721 3.01 12.99 24.21
N THR A 722 2.87 11.93 23.43
CA THR A 722 3.24 10.58 23.85
C THR A 722 4.38 10.08 22.95
N ARG A 723 5.17 9.14 23.45
CA ARG A 723 6.32 8.57 22.69
C ARG A 723 5.93 8.01 21.34
N THR A 724 4.69 7.56 21.23
CA THR A 724 4.19 6.76 20.11
C THR A 724 3.16 7.48 19.24
N CYS A 725 2.82 8.74 19.51
CA CYS A 725 1.74 9.45 18.84
C CYS A 725 2.18 10.10 17.51
N PRO A 726 1.68 9.66 16.35
CA PRO A 726 1.98 10.28 15.06
C PRO A 726 1.45 11.72 14.98
N ASN A 727 0.26 11.95 15.52
CA ASN A 727 -0.36 13.28 15.56
C ASN A 727 0.43 14.27 16.40
N CYS A 728 1.20 13.78 17.39
CA CYS A 728 2.07 14.63 18.20
C CYS A 728 3.22 15.19 17.37
N ARG A 729 3.82 14.40 16.50
CA ARG A 729 4.89 14.88 15.59
C ARG A 729 4.35 15.88 14.58
N GLN A 730 3.14 15.67 14.10
CA GLN A 730 2.48 16.63 13.21
C GLN A 730 2.20 17.95 13.93
N ALA A 731 1.70 17.87 15.16
CA ALA A 731 1.50 19.04 15.99
C ALA A 731 2.81 19.81 16.24
N GLU A 732 3.91 19.11 16.53
CA GLU A 732 5.25 19.69 16.66
C GLU A 732 5.67 20.41 15.37
N ALA A 733 5.52 19.76 14.21
CA ALA A 733 5.88 20.36 12.92
C ALA A 733 5.03 21.59 12.58
N LEU A 734 3.72 21.56 12.85
CA LEU A 734 2.82 22.67 12.64
C LEU A 734 3.16 23.88 13.51
N LEU A 735 3.42 23.66 14.80
CA LEU A 735 3.79 24.71 15.74
C LEU A 735 5.15 25.31 15.40
N GLN A 736 6.13 24.49 15.00
CA GLN A 736 7.44 24.97 14.52
C GLN A 736 7.31 25.80 13.25
N LYS A 737 6.53 25.34 12.28
CA LYS A 737 6.27 26.07 11.02
C LYS A 737 5.54 27.41 11.25
N ALA A 738 4.74 27.48 12.30
CA ALA A 738 4.00 28.69 12.69
C ALA A 738 4.78 29.60 13.65
N GLY A 739 6.02 29.25 14.02
CA GLY A 739 6.83 30.07 14.94
C GLY A 739 6.34 30.07 16.40
N VAL A 740 5.40 29.17 16.76
CA VAL A 740 4.84 29.11 18.12
C VAL A 740 5.87 28.51 19.08
N PRO A 741 6.37 29.22 20.08
CA PRO A 741 7.28 28.66 21.06
C PRO A 741 6.52 27.75 22.03
N TYR A 742 7.04 26.56 22.25
CA TYR A 742 6.47 25.60 23.22
C TYR A 742 7.55 24.74 23.85
N GLN A 743 7.28 24.24 25.04
CA GLN A 743 8.05 23.19 25.69
C GLN A 743 7.35 21.84 25.49
N LYS A 744 8.07 20.88 24.98
CA LYS A 744 7.56 19.52 24.78
C LYS A 744 7.56 18.75 26.10
N VAL A 745 6.41 18.16 26.43
CA VAL A 745 6.21 17.28 27.58
C VAL A 745 5.77 15.90 27.09
N VAL A 746 6.57 14.88 27.40
CA VAL A 746 6.19 13.50 27.12
C VAL A 746 5.32 13.00 28.29
N ALA A 747 4.05 12.73 28.04
CA ALA A 747 3.05 12.45 29.09
C ALA A 747 3.42 11.22 29.93
N GLU A 748 4.00 10.19 29.32
CA GLU A 748 4.46 8.98 30.02
C GLU A 748 5.66 9.24 30.94
N GLU A 749 6.47 10.26 30.65
CA GLU A 749 7.64 10.65 31.44
C GLU A 749 7.32 11.65 32.53
N SER A 750 6.17 12.31 32.40
CA SER A 750 5.73 13.36 33.32
C SER A 750 4.27 13.17 33.76
N PRO A 751 3.90 12.05 34.38
CA PRO A 751 2.51 11.74 34.73
C PRO A 751 1.89 12.73 35.69
N ASP A 752 2.66 13.25 36.65
CA ASP A 752 2.19 14.25 37.61
C ASP A 752 1.85 15.59 36.96
N LEU A 753 2.70 16.04 36.02
CA LEU A 753 2.48 17.28 35.28
C LEU A 753 1.29 17.13 34.32
N THR A 754 1.19 15.96 33.66
CA THR A 754 0.08 15.63 32.77
C THR A 754 -1.26 15.65 33.50
N THR A 755 -1.31 15.06 34.69
CA THR A 755 -2.52 15.04 35.54
C THR A 755 -2.87 16.42 36.05
N ARG A 756 -1.89 17.21 36.54
CA ARG A 756 -2.11 18.58 37.02
C ARG A 756 -2.56 19.54 35.91
N SER A 757 -2.11 19.34 34.69
CA SER A 757 -2.53 20.10 33.51
C SER A 757 -3.87 19.62 32.93
N GLY A 758 -4.51 18.62 33.51
CA GLY A 758 -5.82 18.10 33.08
C GLY A 758 -5.80 17.42 31.72
N VAL A 759 -4.62 17.05 31.23
CA VAL A 759 -4.42 16.47 29.91
C VAL A 759 -4.81 14.98 29.93
N ARG A 760 -5.81 14.62 29.11
CA ARG A 760 -6.33 13.25 28.99
C ARG A 760 -6.02 12.58 27.66
N GLN A 761 -5.51 13.35 26.70
CA GLN A 761 -5.24 12.91 25.32
C GLN A 761 -4.03 13.67 24.76
N ALA A 762 -3.26 13.03 23.87
CA ALA A 762 -2.18 13.66 23.13
C ALA A 762 -2.46 13.64 21.60
N PRO A 763 -2.04 14.67 20.85
CA PRO A 763 -1.39 15.90 21.32
C PRO A 763 -2.36 16.84 22.03
N THR A 764 -1.90 17.50 23.09
CA THR A 764 -2.59 18.62 23.72
C THR A 764 -1.59 19.75 23.91
N LEU A 765 -1.89 20.93 23.37
CA LEU A 765 -1.15 22.15 23.61
C LEU A 765 -1.84 22.94 24.71
N VAL A 766 -1.11 23.27 25.75
CA VAL A 766 -1.60 24.11 26.85
C VAL A 766 -0.97 25.49 26.71
N VAL A 767 -1.80 26.51 26.47
CA VAL A 767 -1.39 27.91 26.28
C VAL A 767 -2.09 28.76 27.32
N GLN A 768 -1.35 29.41 28.19
CA GLN A 768 -1.90 30.27 29.23
C GLN A 768 -2.96 29.61 30.14
N GLY A 769 -2.83 28.26 30.30
CA GLY A 769 -3.76 27.46 31.11
C GLY A 769 -4.98 26.90 30.34
N GLU A 770 -5.18 27.27 29.09
CA GLU A 770 -6.19 26.66 28.22
C GLU A 770 -5.62 25.48 27.44
N SER A 771 -6.39 24.39 27.36
CA SER A 771 -6.00 23.15 26.70
C SER A 771 -6.61 23.06 25.31
N ILE A 772 -5.77 22.97 24.29
CA ILE A 772 -6.13 22.76 22.89
C ILE A 772 -5.80 21.32 22.55
N THR A 773 -6.80 20.44 22.49
CA THR A 773 -6.63 19.00 22.38
C THR A 773 -6.90 18.49 20.98
N GLY A 774 -5.98 17.69 20.45
CA GLY A 774 -6.06 17.07 19.13
C GLY A 774 -5.36 17.87 18.02
N LEU A 775 -5.04 17.18 16.93
CA LEU A 775 -4.25 17.77 15.84
C LEU A 775 -5.00 18.89 15.10
N GLY A 776 -6.29 18.72 14.81
CA GLY A 776 -7.09 19.70 14.08
C GLY A 776 -7.19 21.05 14.80
N PRO A 777 -7.56 21.11 16.09
CA PRO A 777 -7.54 22.34 16.89
C PRO A 777 -6.15 22.99 16.99
N ILE A 778 -5.10 22.19 17.17
CA ILE A 778 -3.71 22.71 17.23
C ILE A 778 -3.30 23.30 15.86
N LYS A 779 -3.71 22.69 14.74
CA LYS A 779 -3.49 23.22 13.40
C LYS A 779 -4.15 24.60 13.23
N ARG A 780 -5.43 24.74 13.60
CA ARG A 780 -6.14 26.04 13.53
C ARG A 780 -5.45 27.10 14.38
N PHE A 781 -5.03 26.75 15.59
CA PHE A 781 -4.28 27.65 16.47
C PHE A 781 -2.96 28.10 15.83
N ALA A 782 -2.21 27.18 15.22
CA ALA A 782 -0.95 27.48 14.54
C ALA A 782 -1.17 28.38 13.31
N GLU A 783 -2.22 28.15 12.54
CA GLU A 783 -2.61 28.98 11.38
C GLU A 783 -3.01 30.40 11.81
N GLU A 784 -3.80 30.53 12.88
CA GLU A 784 -4.19 31.83 13.46
C GLU A 784 -2.99 32.59 14.02
N HIS A 785 -2.06 31.92 14.66
CA HIS A 785 -0.83 32.52 15.17
C HIS A 785 0.02 33.08 14.03
N ARG A 786 0.19 32.29 12.96
CA ARG A 786 0.94 32.71 11.78
C ARG A 786 0.29 33.91 11.06
N ALA A 787 -1.04 33.95 11.01
CA ALA A 787 -1.77 35.06 10.41
C ALA A 787 -1.59 36.39 11.21
N ARG A 788 -1.38 36.31 12.53
CA ARG A 788 -1.11 37.46 13.39
C ARG A 788 0.32 37.98 13.31
N GLU A 789 1.29 37.15 12.92
CA GLU A 789 2.69 37.61 12.76
C GLU A 789 2.95 38.20 11.37
N VAL A 790 2.13 37.88 10.36
CA VAL A 790 2.26 38.41 8.98
C VAL A 790 1.42 39.66 8.73
N GLY A 791 0.50 40.06 9.65
CA GLY A 791 -0.31 41.27 9.61
C GLY A 791 0.22 42.31 10.55
#